data_93f2b07c569b96a25c8b8d4e0ed58b38
#
_entry.id   93f2b07c569b96a25c8b8d4e0ed58b38
#
_cell.length_a   1.000
_cell.length_b   1.000
_cell.length_c   1.000
_cell.angle_alpha   90.00
_cell.angle_beta   90.00
_cell.angle_gamma   90.00
#
_symmetry.space_group_name_H-M   'P 1'
#
loop_
_entity.id
_entity.type
_entity.pdbx_description
1 polymer ?
#
loop_
_entity_poly.entity_id
_entity_poly.type
_entity_poly.pdbx_seq_one_letter_code
_entity_poly.pdbx_strand_id
1 'polypeptide(L)'
;MNQTMEELWESSHMSAGHAGYLESLYETYLSNPEELPEEWLVFFKNLPIQPNSNGEISHKTIISEFKNIPRNSVVVKDEVDERQGKVIRLIQAYRNRGHQEAKLDPLGMMDRNIIEDLNIEFHGLTQDDLDEEFYTDTFITGSAKTSLREIVDSLRKIYCGTIGVEYNYIMESNERRWLQKKFESKLEKYNFSKEDKLHIYERLNSAEGLAKYLAAKYPGMKRFGIDGAESLVPLIDAVIQDCGELGANQICFGMAHRGRLNLLVNVLGKLPEDLFSAFDEKGTIEGSNTGDVKYHLGFSSNINTSGGEVHVSLNSNPSHLEIVDPVVLGSVRARQDRLGDKKRKKVVPVLLHGDAAFSGQGVVMESLQMSQTRGFNVGGTIHIVVNNQIGFTTSNKNDSRSTDYSTDVAKMIQAPVIHVNGDDPEMVVNAVKIATKYRNKFNKDVVIDLFCYRRRGHNEADDPSATQPLMYKKIASHPTVLNQYQEKLIQEEFLTKKEATIIKTNYRKSLESGISVAKNLSKNPNDSLWFDWTSYLDVLWWPKVDTTFPKKKFTNLGSKISSVPNSFKLGIQATKIFEDRKKMNEGVLEINWGFAENMAYATLLSESFPIRITGQDVRRGTFSHRHACVFDKEDGQGFIPLSKIAQAHNTRFDIYDSLLSEEAVLGFEYGYSATWPTGLTIWEAQFGDFVNGAQVVIDQFIVSAQHKWERLSGLVLLLPHGYEGQGPEHSSARIERFLQLCASENIQVCVPSSPSQIFHLLRRQAIRKMRTPLVVISPKSLLRNPQATSSIKELVDGSFKCVIDDSVEEKAKITKIILCSGKVFYDLNEQKNIKQKHNIALIRIEQLYPFPYDDLQEVLSKYKNFEEIIWCQEEPYNQGAWFSHRHRIQRVLDRFNDKKQIKLVSRPAAAAPAVGMMKLHLQQQTQLVEDALE
;
A
#
# COMPACT_ATOMS: atom_id res chain seq x y z
N MET A 1 13.61 -9.63 -39.60
CA MET A 1 13.82 -11.05 -39.88
C MET A 1 12.56 -11.77 -39.41
N ASN A 2 11.68 -12.12 -40.33
CA ASN A 2 10.45 -12.84 -40.00
C ASN A 2 10.71 -14.33 -40.27
N GLN A 3 11.13 -15.05 -39.25
CA GLN A 3 10.96 -16.50 -39.28
C GLN A 3 9.51 -16.82 -38.98
N THR A 4 8.89 -17.60 -39.82
CA THR A 4 7.52 -18.09 -39.58
C THR A 4 7.51 -19.07 -38.40
N MET A 5 6.38 -19.22 -37.75
CA MET A 5 6.21 -20.19 -36.62
C MET A 5 6.49 -21.63 -37.10
N GLU A 6 6.32 -21.94 -38.38
CA GLU A 6 6.66 -23.22 -38.97
C GLU A 6 8.18 -23.45 -39.06
N GLU A 7 8.95 -22.45 -39.46
CA GLU A 7 10.43 -22.51 -39.46
C GLU A 7 11.02 -22.67 -38.06
N LEU A 8 10.41 -22.07 -37.05
CA LEU A 8 10.80 -22.24 -35.63
C LEU A 8 10.41 -23.63 -35.09
N TRP A 9 9.33 -24.21 -35.60
CA TRP A 9 8.92 -25.56 -35.24
C TRP A 9 9.78 -26.64 -35.88
N GLU A 10 10.19 -26.45 -37.14
CA GLU A 10 11.12 -27.34 -37.80
C GLU A 10 12.51 -27.30 -37.18
N SER A 11 12.97 -26.18 -36.65
CA SER A 11 14.24 -26.06 -35.90
C SER A 11 14.16 -26.60 -34.47
N SER A 12 12.98 -26.79 -33.91
CA SER A 12 12.80 -27.23 -32.51
C SER A 12 13.22 -28.68 -32.24
N HIS A 13 13.34 -29.49 -33.28
CA HIS A 13 13.87 -30.86 -33.19
C HIS A 13 15.36 -30.91 -32.84
N MET A 14 16.05 -29.78 -32.93
CA MET A 14 17.49 -29.68 -32.60
C MET A 14 17.79 -29.28 -31.16
N SER A 15 16.80 -28.90 -30.36
CA SER A 15 16.99 -28.48 -28.97
C SER A 15 16.57 -29.53 -28.00
N ALA A 16 17.46 -30.27 -27.46
CA ALA A 16 17.64 -30.90 -26.17
C ALA A 16 18.13 -32.35 -26.29
N GLY A 17 19.30 -32.61 -25.81
CA GLY A 17 19.81 -33.99 -25.52
C GLY A 17 20.71 -34.63 -26.59
N HIS A 18 20.70 -34.15 -27.82
CA HIS A 18 21.50 -34.72 -28.92
C HIS A 18 22.42 -33.76 -29.63
N ALA A 19 22.73 -32.59 -29.06
CA ALA A 19 23.57 -31.58 -29.67
C ALA A 19 24.96 -32.14 -30.07
N GLY A 20 25.58 -32.94 -29.19
CA GLY A 20 26.90 -33.54 -29.49
C GLY A 20 26.86 -34.61 -30.60
N TYR A 21 25.70 -35.27 -30.79
CA TYR A 21 25.55 -36.23 -31.89
C TYR A 21 25.33 -35.50 -33.22
N LEU A 22 24.54 -34.44 -33.21
CA LEU A 22 24.33 -33.60 -34.41
C LEU A 22 25.63 -32.89 -34.82
N GLU A 23 26.39 -32.41 -33.86
CA GLU A 23 27.70 -31.82 -34.09
C GLU A 23 28.67 -32.82 -34.71
N SER A 24 28.67 -34.04 -34.23
CA SER A 24 29.47 -35.15 -34.79
C SER A 24 29.10 -35.47 -36.25
N LEU A 25 27.82 -35.50 -36.60
CA LEU A 25 27.34 -35.70 -37.93
C LEU A 25 27.67 -34.54 -38.84
N TYR A 26 27.59 -33.31 -38.35
CA TYR A 26 27.97 -32.12 -39.10
C TYR A 26 29.46 -32.03 -39.35
N GLU A 27 30.27 -32.39 -38.38
CA GLU A 27 31.74 -32.52 -38.60
C GLU A 27 32.10 -33.60 -39.66
N THR A 28 31.31 -34.73 -39.70
CA THR A 28 31.46 -35.75 -40.75
C THR A 28 31.02 -35.20 -42.11
N TYR A 29 29.94 -34.36 -42.13
CA TYR A 29 29.53 -33.67 -43.37
C TYR A 29 30.62 -32.74 -43.93
N LEU A 30 31.31 -32.01 -43.05
CA LEU A 30 32.38 -31.13 -43.47
C LEU A 30 33.65 -31.86 -43.91
N SER A 31 33.96 -33.05 -43.34
CA SER A 31 35.21 -33.75 -43.59
C SER A 31 35.10 -34.92 -44.58
N ASN A 32 34.07 -35.72 -44.51
CA ASN A 32 33.80 -36.90 -45.35
C ASN A 32 32.31 -37.07 -45.62
N PRO A 33 31.68 -36.25 -46.47
CA PRO A 33 30.23 -36.29 -46.71
C PRO A 33 29.70 -37.65 -47.22
N GLU A 34 30.57 -38.47 -47.85
CA GLU A 34 30.23 -39.79 -48.41
C GLU A 34 29.97 -40.86 -47.32
N GLU A 35 30.36 -40.60 -46.07
CA GLU A 35 30.13 -41.51 -44.95
C GLU A 35 28.78 -41.26 -44.24
N LEU A 36 28.03 -40.22 -44.67
CA LEU A 36 26.77 -39.89 -44.06
C LEU A 36 25.58 -40.59 -44.73
N PRO A 37 24.55 -41.03 -44.00
CA PRO A 37 23.27 -41.43 -44.56
C PRO A 37 22.65 -40.32 -45.43
N GLU A 38 22.01 -40.73 -46.52
CA GLU A 38 21.45 -39.78 -47.53
C GLU A 38 20.50 -38.74 -46.94
N GLU A 39 19.76 -39.12 -45.88
CA GLU A 39 18.82 -38.20 -45.14
C GLU A 39 19.60 -37.01 -44.50
N TRP A 40 20.74 -37.28 -43.89
CA TRP A 40 21.55 -36.23 -43.25
C TRP A 40 22.35 -35.39 -44.28
N LEU A 41 22.74 -35.96 -45.40
CA LEU A 41 23.35 -35.24 -46.51
C LEU A 41 22.40 -34.19 -47.08
N VAL A 42 21.11 -34.59 -47.29
CA VAL A 42 20.07 -33.68 -47.78
C VAL A 42 19.77 -32.60 -46.74
N PHE A 43 19.68 -33.00 -45.46
CA PHE A 43 19.44 -32.06 -44.39
C PHE A 43 20.52 -30.97 -44.29
N PHE A 44 21.79 -31.32 -44.20
CA PHE A 44 22.88 -30.34 -44.09
C PHE A 44 23.11 -29.48 -45.36
N LYS A 45 22.78 -30.02 -46.53
CA LYS A 45 22.83 -29.23 -47.78
C LYS A 45 21.72 -28.16 -47.86
N ASN A 46 20.62 -28.32 -47.16
CA ASN A 46 19.51 -27.38 -47.15
C ASN A 46 19.54 -26.38 -45.99
N LEU A 47 20.58 -26.40 -45.16
CA LEU A 47 20.75 -25.40 -44.15
C LEU A 47 21.02 -24.02 -44.76
N PRO A 48 20.38 -22.91 -44.32
CA PRO A 48 20.59 -21.58 -44.85
C PRO A 48 22.00 -21.10 -44.55
N ILE A 49 22.80 -20.96 -45.59
CA ILE A 49 24.17 -20.39 -45.49
C ILE A 49 24.02 -18.88 -45.25
N GLN A 50 24.62 -18.36 -44.19
CA GLN A 50 24.66 -16.93 -43.96
C GLN A 50 25.62 -16.25 -44.96
N PRO A 51 25.24 -15.10 -45.55
CA PRO A 51 25.99 -14.47 -46.68
C PRO A 51 27.38 -13.92 -46.34
N ASN A 52 27.85 -14.03 -45.11
CA ASN A 52 29.12 -13.45 -44.62
C ASN A 52 30.07 -14.45 -43.92
N SER A 53 29.93 -15.75 -44.13
CA SER A 53 30.89 -16.72 -43.59
C SER A 53 32.02 -16.96 -44.60
N ASN A 54 33.21 -16.53 -44.25
CA ASN A 54 34.47 -16.98 -44.89
C ASN A 54 34.66 -18.49 -44.59
N GLY A 55 34.09 -19.37 -45.37
CA GLY A 55 34.26 -20.82 -45.30
C GLY A 55 33.95 -21.40 -43.92
N GLU A 56 33.01 -22.34 -43.82
CA GLU A 56 32.75 -23.05 -42.57
C GLU A 56 34.01 -23.84 -42.17
N ILE A 57 34.49 -23.57 -40.95
CA ILE A 57 35.71 -24.21 -40.43
C ILE A 57 35.27 -25.28 -39.44
N SER A 58 35.77 -26.54 -39.66
CA SER A 58 35.51 -27.64 -38.75
C SER A 58 35.91 -27.33 -37.30
N HIS A 59 35.06 -27.58 -36.36
CA HIS A 59 35.34 -27.42 -34.93
C HIS A 59 36.51 -28.29 -34.47
N LYS A 60 36.73 -29.44 -35.10
CA LYS A 60 37.92 -30.29 -34.88
C LYS A 60 39.19 -29.57 -35.23
N THR A 61 39.21 -28.79 -36.30
CA THR A 61 40.35 -27.98 -36.73
C THR A 61 40.60 -26.87 -35.69
N ILE A 62 39.59 -26.17 -35.30
CA ILE A 62 39.67 -25.14 -34.23
C ILE A 62 40.16 -25.75 -32.92
N ILE A 63 39.61 -26.88 -32.49
CA ILE A 63 40.04 -27.59 -31.29
C ILE A 63 41.51 -28.04 -31.38
N SER A 64 41.96 -28.47 -32.56
CA SER A 64 43.35 -28.87 -32.77
C SER A 64 44.29 -27.66 -32.78
N GLU A 65 43.85 -26.53 -33.32
CA GLU A 65 44.58 -25.26 -33.25
C GLU A 65 44.70 -24.76 -31.83
N PHE A 66 43.59 -24.83 -31.04
CA PHE A 66 43.65 -24.52 -29.62
C PHE A 66 44.52 -25.46 -28.80
N LYS A 67 44.58 -26.73 -29.15
CA LYS A 67 45.48 -27.69 -28.53
C LYS A 67 46.95 -27.44 -28.90
N ASN A 68 47.23 -26.87 -30.08
CA ASN A 68 48.55 -26.56 -30.60
C ASN A 68 48.99 -25.10 -30.36
N ILE A 69 48.10 -24.28 -29.74
CA ILE A 69 48.58 -23.00 -29.21
C ILE A 69 49.60 -23.34 -28.13
N PRO A 70 50.87 -22.98 -28.29
CA PRO A 70 51.85 -23.17 -27.24
C PRO A 70 51.24 -22.49 -26.00
N ARG A 71 51.06 -23.24 -24.96
CA ARG A 71 50.89 -22.66 -23.64
C ARG A 71 52.21 -21.97 -23.30
N ASN A 72 52.47 -20.83 -23.96
CA ASN A 72 53.29 -19.81 -23.38
C ASN A 72 52.51 -19.33 -22.18
N SER A 73 52.56 -20.16 -21.15
CA SER A 73 52.51 -19.63 -19.80
C SER A 73 53.61 -18.57 -19.79
N VAL A 74 53.23 -17.30 -19.94
CA VAL A 74 53.82 -16.29 -19.12
C VAL A 74 53.59 -16.83 -17.74
N VAL A 75 54.50 -17.70 -17.27
CA VAL A 75 54.68 -17.93 -15.86
C VAL A 75 55.16 -16.58 -15.34
N VAL A 76 54.22 -15.68 -15.03
CA VAL A 76 54.41 -14.86 -13.89
C VAL A 76 54.54 -15.89 -12.79
N LYS A 77 55.80 -16.15 -12.40
CA LYS A 77 56.11 -16.84 -11.16
C LYS A 77 55.72 -15.92 -9.97
N ASP A 78 54.48 -15.68 -9.79
CA ASP A 78 53.82 -15.67 -8.50
C ASP A 78 53.09 -17.00 -8.46
N GLU A 79 53.63 -17.96 -7.71
CA GLU A 79 52.90 -19.14 -7.31
C GLU A 79 51.59 -18.63 -6.75
N VAL A 80 50.52 -18.83 -7.49
CA VAL A 80 49.18 -18.47 -7.00
C VAL A 80 48.97 -19.39 -5.80
N ASP A 81 49.22 -18.85 -4.64
CA ASP A 81 49.06 -19.58 -3.38
C ASP A 81 47.65 -20.11 -3.37
N GLU A 82 47.46 -21.44 -3.35
CA GLU A 82 46.17 -22.10 -3.34
C GLU A 82 45.29 -21.59 -2.17
N ARG A 83 45.95 -21.08 -1.13
CA ARG A 83 45.30 -20.47 0.07
C ARG A 83 44.61 -19.14 -0.29
N GLN A 84 45.02 -18.44 -1.34
CA GLN A 84 44.37 -17.17 -1.76
C GLN A 84 42.90 -17.38 -2.07
N GLY A 85 42.53 -18.46 -2.76
CA GLY A 85 41.15 -18.81 -3.04
C GLY A 85 40.33 -19.11 -1.75
N LYS A 86 41.00 -19.66 -0.73
CA LYS A 86 40.41 -19.95 0.59
C LYS A 86 40.12 -18.65 1.35
N VAL A 87 41.03 -17.68 1.32
CA VAL A 87 40.83 -16.36 1.94
C VAL A 87 39.70 -15.58 1.28
N ILE A 88 39.55 -15.65 -0.04
CA ILE A 88 38.43 -15.03 -0.74
C ILE A 88 37.09 -15.67 -0.29
N ARG A 89 37.03 -16.99 -0.17
CA ARG A 89 35.86 -17.69 0.35
C ARG A 89 35.51 -17.28 1.78
N LEU A 90 36.49 -17.14 2.64
CA LEU A 90 36.31 -16.66 4.01
C LEU A 90 35.73 -15.21 4.03
N ILE A 91 36.27 -14.30 3.20
CA ILE A 91 35.72 -12.94 3.08
C ILE A 91 34.25 -12.99 2.65
N GLN A 92 33.92 -13.84 1.67
CA GLN A 92 32.51 -13.99 1.22
C GLN A 92 31.61 -14.61 2.31
N ALA A 93 32.13 -15.54 3.11
CA ALA A 93 31.40 -16.10 4.22
C ALA A 93 31.01 -15.03 5.25
N TYR A 94 31.92 -14.15 5.63
CA TYR A 94 31.61 -13.03 6.52
C TYR A 94 30.59 -12.06 5.93
N ARG A 95 30.65 -11.76 4.63
CA ARG A 95 29.66 -10.93 3.92
C ARG A 95 28.26 -11.55 3.93
N ASN A 96 28.20 -12.88 3.89
CA ASN A 96 26.92 -13.59 3.84
C ASN A 96 26.34 -13.91 5.22
N ARG A 97 27.21 -14.24 6.19
CA ARG A 97 26.80 -14.85 7.45
C ARG A 97 27.33 -14.15 8.71
N GLY A 98 28.18 -13.13 8.56
CA GLY A 98 28.78 -12.44 9.70
C GLY A 98 27.75 -11.82 10.65
N HIS A 99 26.60 -11.38 10.12
CA HIS A 99 25.48 -10.88 10.94
C HIS A 99 24.97 -11.91 11.96
N GLN A 100 25.11 -13.20 11.71
CA GLN A 100 24.66 -14.26 12.62
C GLN A 100 25.53 -14.37 13.88
N GLU A 101 26.80 -13.94 13.83
CA GLU A 101 27.68 -13.80 14.99
C GLU A 101 27.73 -12.37 15.57
N ALA A 102 27.06 -11.41 14.93
CA ALA A 102 27.06 -10.03 15.40
C ALA A 102 26.40 -9.87 16.78
N LYS A 103 26.96 -9.04 17.65
CA LYS A 103 26.50 -8.81 19.04
C LYS A 103 25.24 -7.94 19.07
N LEU A 104 24.15 -8.48 18.52
CA LEU A 104 22.91 -7.73 18.30
C LEU A 104 22.04 -7.63 19.55
N ASP A 105 21.89 -8.73 20.31
CA ASP A 105 21.03 -8.80 21.47
C ASP A 105 21.63 -8.10 22.70
N PRO A 106 21.03 -6.99 23.20
CA PRO A 106 21.47 -6.29 24.40
C PRO A 106 21.50 -7.18 25.66
N LEU A 107 20.58 -8.15 25.73
CA LEU A 107 20.48 -9.06 26.88
C LEU A 107 21.43 -10.26 26.79
N GLY A 108 21.97 -10.55 25.61
CA GLY A 108 22.82 -11.72 25.39
C GLY A 108 22.09 -13.04 25.62
N MET A 109 20.79 -13.11 25.32
CA MET A 109 19.92 -14.29 25.50
C MET A 109 19.59 -14.98 24.18
N MET A 110 19.94 -14.39 23.03
CA MET A 110 19.72 -15.00 21.73
C MET A 110 20.59 -16.25 21.59
N ASP A 111 19.94 -17.39 21.38
CA ASP A 111 20.66 -18.62 21.04
C ASP A 111 21.33 -18.44 19.68
N ARG A 112 22.65 -18.67 19.65
CA ARG A 112 23.45 -18.59 18.46
C ARG A 112 24.13 -19.92 18.20
N ASN A 113 23.92 -20.40 16.98
CA ASN A 113 24.72 -21.51 16.48
C ASN A 113 26.14 -21.01 16.17
N ILE A 114 27.14 -21.81 16.42
CA ILE A 114 28.48 -21.54 15.90
C ILE A 114 28.42 -21.64 14.38
N ILE A 115 28.84 -20.58 13.73
CA ILE A 115 28.84 -20.52 12.27
C ILE A 115 30.19 -20.98 11.77
N GLU A 116 30.31 -22.25 11.45
CA GLU A 116 31.57 -22.89 11.03
C GLU A 116 32.21 -22.14 9.85
N ASP A 117 31.40 -21.65 8.90
CA ASP A 117 31.86 -20.90 7.74
C ASP A 117 32.68 -19.63 8.08
N LEU A 118 32.58 -19.12 9.31
CA LEU A 118 33.35 -17.95 9.77
C LEU A 118 34.67 -18.29 10.40
N ASN A 119 34.98 -19.60 10.55
CA ASN A 119 36.26 -20.08 11.07
C ASN A 119 37.23 -20.33 9.92
N ILE A 120 38.48 -19.99 10.13
CA ILE A 120 39.55 -20.18 9.12
C ILE A 120 39.76 -21.66 8.79
N GLU A 121 39.63 -22.55 9.80
CA GLU A 121 39.81 -23.99 9.66
C GLU A 121 38.78 -24.62 8.70
N PHE A 122 37.55 -24.10 8.67
CA PHE A 122 36.50 -24.56 7.75
C PHE A 122 36.91 -24.38 6.27
N HIS A 123 37.68 -23.33 5.99
CA HIS A 123 38.22 -23.07 4.65
C HIS A 123 39.52 -23.78 4.37
N GLY A 124 40.05 -24.56 5.34
CA GLY A 124 41.33 -25.25 5.24
C GLY A 124 42.52 -24.31 5.34
N LEU A 125 42.38 -23.24 6.09
CA LEU A 125 43.44 -22.34 6.57
C LEU A 125 43.78 -22.78 8.03
N THR A 126 44.99 -22.43 8.45
CA THR A 126 45.50 -22.84 9.77
C THR A 126 45.90 -21.63 10.59
N GLN A 127 46.21 -21.86 11.89
CA GLN A 127 46.71 -20.78 12.74
C GLN A 127 48.10 -20.27 12.27
N ASP A 128 48.89 -21.12 11.59
CA ASP A 128 50.21 -20.74 11.03
C ASP A 128 50.06 -19.79 9.84
N ASP A 129 48.90 -19.80 9.16
CA ASP A 129 48.64 -18.89 8.02
C ASP A 129 48.27 -17.47 8.48
N LEU A 130 47.99 -17.23 9.77
CA LEU A 130 47.50 -15.94 10.25
C LEU A 130 48.43 -14.76 9.99
N ASP A 131 49.73 -14.99 10.01
CA ASP A 131 50.75 -13.94 9.82
C ASP A 131 51.21 -13.82 8.34
N GLU A 132 50.69 -14.71 7.48
CA GLU A 132 50.96 -14.68 6.02
C GLU A 132 50.13 -13.62 5.33
N GLU A 133 50.67 -12.99 4.29
CA GLU A 133 50.04 -11.92 3.53
C GLU A 133 49.26 -12.44 2.33
N PHE A 134 48.00 -12.00 2.21
CA PHE A 134 47.09 -12.35 1.12
C PHE A 134 46.54 -11.08 0.44
N TYR A 135 46.17 -11.23 -0.81
CA TYR A 135 45.43 -10.18 -1.52
C TYR A 135 44.02 -10.09 -0.94
N THR A 136 43.55 -8.87 -0.73
CA THR A 136 42.22 -8.60 -0.14
C THR A 136 41.13 -8.57 -1.19
N ASP A 137 41.43 -8.66 -2.47
CA ASP A 137 40.51 -8.57 -3.60
C ASP A 137 39.64 -7.32 -3.52
N THR A 138 38.34 -7.52 -3.40
CA THR A 138 37.37 -6.43 -3.27
C THR A 138 37.15 -5.96 -1.84
N PHE A 139 37.79 -6.58 -0.84
CA PHE A 139 37.71 -6.19 0.56
C PHE A 139 38.60 -4.99 0.85
N ILE A 140 38.03 -3.91 1.37
CA ILE A 140 38.74 -2.62 1.47
C ILE A 140 39.39 -2.50 2.84
N THR A 141 40.64 -2.90 2.95
CA THR A 141 41.48 -2.75 4.14
C THR A 141 42.43 -1.56 4.11
N GLY A 142 42.50 -0.84 3.01
CA GLY A 142 43.49 0.23 2.77
C GLY A 142 44.79 -0.24 2.14
N SER A 143 45.13 -1.55 2.14
CA SER A 143 46.25 -2.17 1.44
C SER A 143 45.73 -3.26 0.50
N ALA A 144 46.44 -3.45 -0.64
CA ALA A 144 46.10 -4.50 -1.60
C ALA A 144 46.48 -5.90 -1.05
N LYS A 145 47.44 -5.98 -0.16
CA LYS A 145 47.82 -7.17 0.59
C LYS A 145 47.90 -6.84 2.07
N THR A 146 47.45 -7.76 2.92
CA THR A 146 47.59 -7.67 4.36
C THR A 146 47.55 -9.08 5.00
N SER A 147 47.97 -9.20 6.25
CA SER A 147 47.99 -10.50 6.92
C SER A 147 46.56 -11.08 7.10
N LEU A 148 46.44 -12.40 7.10
CA LEU A 148 45.17 -13.06 7.34
C LEU A 148 44.56 -12.65 8.70
N ARG A 149 45.39 -12.42 9.69
CA ARG A 149 44.97 -11.91 11.02
C ARG A 149 44.24 -10.60 10.91
N GLU A 150 44.84 -9.62 10.21
CA GLU A 150 44.23 -8.30 9.98
C GLU A 150 42.94 -8.39 9.15
N ILE A 151 42.90 -9.31 8.16
CA ILE A 151 41.66 -9.58 7.39
C ILE A 151 40.56 -10.08 8.33
N VAL A 152 40.82 -11.10 9.14
CA VAL A 152 39.85 -11.69 10.06
C VAL A 152 39.39 -10.68 11.11
N ASP A 153 40.32 -9.95 11.73
CA ASP A 153 39.99 -8.93 12.74
C ASP A 153 39.13 -7.82 12.14
N SER A 154 39.44 -7.39 10.94
CA SER A 154 38.65 -6.40 10.20
C SER A 154 37.27 -6.91 9.84
N LEU A 155 37.16 -8.14 9.34
CA LEU A 155 35.88 -8.80 9.02
C LEU A 155 35.00 -8.95 10.27
N ARG A 156 35.58 -9.43 11.39
CA ARG A 156 34.87 -9.55 12.66
C ARG A 156 34.39 -8.18 13.18
N LYS A 157 35.22 -7.15 13.08
CA LYS A 157 34.85 -5.80 13.49
C LYS A 157 33.70 -5.22 12.64
N ILE A 158 33.67 -5.49 11.33
CA ILE A 158 32.64 -4.98 10.42
C ILE A 158 31.34 -5.77 10.55
N TYR A 159 31.41 -7.10 10.50
CA TYR A 159 30.25 -7.95 10.30
C TYR A 159 29.73 -8.63 11.58
N CYS A 160 30.58 -8.69 12.64
CA CYS A 160 30.26 -9.37 13.89
C CYS A 160 30.26 -8.40 15.11
N GLY A 161 30.30 -7.09 14.89
CA GLY A 161 30.22 -6.07 15.94
C GLY A 161 28.79 -5.89 16.49
N THR A 162 28.48 -4.66 16.94
CA THR A 162 27.11 -4.27 17.37
C THR A 162 26.17 -3.96 16.20
N ILE A 163 26.65 -4.10 14.97
CA ILE A 163 25.90 -3.99 13.72
C ILE A 163 26.11 -5.25 12.90
N GLY A 164 25.07 -5.74 12.29
CA GLY A 164 25.08 -6.82 11.31
C GLY A 164 24.33 -6.35 10.06
N VAL A 165 24.67 -6.91 8.89
CA VAL A 165 24.04 -6.47 7.65
C VAL A 165 23.76 -7.62 6.72
N GLU A 166 22.61 -7.59 6.08
CA GLU A 166 22.19 -8.52 5.06
C GLU A 166 21.92 -7.78 3.75
N TYR A 167 22.71 -8.00 2.74
CA TYR A 167 22.59 -7.36 1.40
C TYR A 167 23.05 -8.24 0.26
N ASN A 168 23.71 -9.36 0.54
CA ASN A 168 24.40 -10.12 -0.50
C ASN A 168 23.44 -10.87 -1.45
N TYR A 169 22.17 -11.02 -1.04
CA TYR A 169 21.08 -11.55 -1.86
C TYR A 169 20.55 -10.53 -2.90
N ILE A 170 20.96 -9.26 -2.83
CA ILE A 170 20.55 -8.24 -3.80
C ILE A 170 21.17 -8.57 -5.15
N MET A 171 20.33 -8.75 -6.17
CA MET A 171 20.79 -9.16 -7.50
C MET A 171 21.48 -8.02 -8.25
N GLU A 172 21.02 -6.77 -8.05
CA GLU A 172 21.58 -5.59 -8.67
C GLU A 172 23.01 -5.30 -8.18
N SER A 173 23.99 -5.55 -9.02
CA SER A 173 25.42 -5.45 -8.68
C SER A 173 25.85 -4.06 -8.20
N ASN A 174 25.26 -3.00 -8.77
CA ASN A 174 25.57 -1.63 -8.36
C ASN A 174 25.11 -1.32 -6.92
N GLU A 175 23.96 -1.84 -6.52
CA GLU A 175 23.42 -1.69 -5.17
C GLU A 175 24.28 -2.46 -4.18
N ARG A 176 24.53 -3.74 -4.48
CA ARG A 176 25.34 -4.62 -3.66
C ARG A 176 26.76 -4.06 -3.42
N ARG A 177 27.44 -3.62 -4.48
CA ARG A 177 28.78 -3.00 -4.39
C ARG A 177 28.76 -1.70 -3.60
N TRP A 178 27.69 -0.91 -3.74
CA TRP A 178 27.56 0.33 -3.00
C TRP A 178 27.41 0.08 -1.50
N LEU A 179 26.58 -0.89 -1.10
CA LEU A 179 26.41 -1.31 0.30
C LEU A 179 27.74 -1.87 0.84
N GLN A 180 28.35 -2.81 0.12
CA GLN A 180 29.66 -3.34 0.47
C GLN A 180 30.68 -2.22 0.74
N LYS A 181 30.80 -1.27 -0.19
CA LYS A 181 31.68 -0.14 0.00
C LYS A 181 31.33 0.71 1.24
N LYS A 182 30.03 0.86 1.56
CA LYS A 182 29.59 1.63 2.73
C LYS A 182 29.96 0.96 4.05
N PHE A 183 29.87 -0.33 4.13
CA PHE A 183 30.23 -1.08 5.33
C PHE A 183 31.74 -1.31 5.45
N GLU A 184 32.43 -1.64 4.38
CA GLU A 184 33.85 -1.99 4.40
C GLU A 184 34.82 -0.79 4.37
N SER A 185 34.45 0.34 3.74
CA SER A 185 35.36 1.47 3.58
C SER A 185 35.56 2.38 4.80
N LYS A 186 34.88 2.10 5.90
CA LYS A 186 34.83 3.00 7.08
C LYS A 186 35.11 2.31 8.40
N LEU A 187 35.96 1.29 8.39
CA LEU A 187 36.45 0.67 9.62
C LEU A 187 37.03 1.69 10.63
N GLU A 188 37.51 2.83 10.19
CA GLU A 188 38.25 3.71 11.04
C GLU A 188 37.48 4.93 11.57
N LYS A 189 36.38 5.38 10.99
CA LYS A 189 35.86 6.70 11.37
C LYS A 189 34.37 6.91 11.10
N TYR A 190 33.49 6.35 11.88
CA TYR A 190 32.40 7.19 12.35
C TYR A 190 32.86 7.94 13.60
N ASN A 191 33.76 8.92 13.41
CA ASN A 191 34.10 9.84 14.46
C ASN A 191 32.94 10.79 14.62
N PHE A 192 32.00 10.46 15.51
CA PHE A 192 31.04 11.40 16.01
C PHE A 192 31.81 12.52 16.73
N SER A 193 31.53 13.76 16.40
CA SER A 193 32.05 14.90 17.12
C SER A 193 31.57 14.88 18.60
N LYS A 194 32.17 15.66 19.44
CA LYS A 194 31.70 15.84 20.81
C LYS A 194 30.23 16.30 20.83
N GLU A 195 29.89 17.21 19.93
CA GLU A 195 28.54 17.75 19.77
C GLU A 195 27.54 16.66 19.36
N ASP A 196 27.89 15.79 18.40
CA ASP A 196 27.05 14.67 18.00
C ASP A 196 26.79 13.70 19.15
N LYS A 197 27.84 13.33 19.88
CA LYS A 197 27.74 12.43 21.05
C LYS A 197 26.88 13.03 22.16
N LEU A 198 27.06 14.32 22.47
CA LEU A 198 26.22 15.02 23.45
C LEU A 198 24.76 15.11 22.96
N HIS A 199 24.54 15.34 21.67
CA HIS A 199 23.20 15.35 21.08
C HIS A 199 22.52 13.99 21.25
N ILE A 200 23.20 12.88 20.93
CA ILE A 200 22.70 11.52 21.16
C ILE A 200 22.35 11.32 22.64
N TYR A 201 23.24 11.74 23.57
CA TYR A 201 22.99 11.65 25.01
C TYR A 201 21.73 12.42 25.44
N GLU A 202 21.55 13.63 24.96
CA GLU A 202 20.35 14.42 25.24
C GLU A 202 19.07 13.81 24.72
N ARG A 203 19.11 13.16 23.53
CA ARG A 203 17.95 12.42 22.99
C ARG A 203 17.61 11.20 23.84
N LEU A 204 18.61 10.43 24.27
CA LEU A 204 18.41 9.31 25.21
C LEU A 204 17.86 9.78 26.55
N ASN A 205 18.39 10.90 27.08
CA ASN A 205 17.88 11.51 28.30
C ASN A 205 16.41 11.95 28.17
N SER A 206 16.02 12.50 27.03
CA SER A 206 14.62 12.89 26.79
C SER A 206 13.70 11.68 26.70
N ALA A 207 14.16 10.58 26.08
CA ALA A 207 13.41 9.33 25.97
C ALA A 207 13.11 8.73 27.35
N GLU A 208 14.15 8.49 28.14
CA GLU A 208 14.04 7.91 29.49
C GLU A 208 13.34 8.90 30.47
N GLY A 209 13.64 10.19 30.35
CA GLY A 209 13.08 11.22 31.21
C GLY A 209 11.56 11.33 31.15
N LEU A 210 10.99 11.30 29.94
CA LEU A 210 9.54 11.29 29.74
C LEU A 210 8.91 10.00 30.30
N ALA A 211 9.52 8.85 30.03
CA ALA A 211 9.04 7.57 30.53
C ALA A 211 8.97 7.54 32.07
N LYS A 212 10.03 8.02 32.74
CA LYS A 212 10.09 8.13 34.22
C LYS A 212 9.09 9.15 34.77
N TYR A 213 8.96 10.29 34.11
CA TYR A 213 8.00 11.33 34.52
C TYR A 213 6.56 10.81 34.48
N LEU A 214 6.16 10.20 33.37
CA LEU A 214 4.83 9.61 33.22
C LEU A 214 4.59 8.45 34.19
N ALA A 215 5.61 7.63 34.45
CA ALA A 215 5.50 6.53 35.42
C ALA A 215 5.25 7.03 36.85
N ALA A 216 5.87 8.14 37.22
CA ALA A 216 5.69 8.73 38.56
C ALA A 216 4.36 9.48 38.69
N LYS A 217 3.93 10.21 37.63
CA LYS A 217 2.72 11.02 37.67
C LYS A 217 1.44 10.23 37.43
N TYR A 218 1.52 9.17 36.60
CA TYR A 218 0.38 8.34 36.18
C TYR A 218 0.70 6.85 36.37
N PRO A 219 0.85 6.36 37.60
CA PRO A 219 1.18 4.98 37.89
C PRO A 219 0.08 4.03 37.34
N GLY A 220 0.50 2.94 36.68
CA GLY A 220 -0.42 1.93 36.14
C GLY A 220 -1.22 2.32 34.91
N MET A 221 -1.24 3.60 34.51
CA MET A 221 -1.99 4.00 33.32
C MET A 221 -1.27 3.57 32.03
N LYS A 222 -2.04 3.01 31.09
CA LYS A 222 -1.53 2.55 29.78
C LYS A 222 -0.93 3.70 28.99
N ARG A 223 0.33 3.57 28.56
CA ARG A 223 1.08 4.51 27.75
C ARG A 223 1.96 3.86 26.69
N PHE A 224 2.17 2.55 26.78
CA PHE A 224 3.02 1.76 25.88
C PHE A 224 4.40 2.39 25.67
N GLY A 225 5.14 2.52 26.78
CA GLY A 225 6.46 3.17 26.81
C GLY A 225 7.52 2.47 25.94
N ILE A 226 8.59 3.16 25.66
CA ILE A 226 9.76 2.65 24.91
C ILE A 226 10.86 2.13 25.85
N ASP A 227 10.58 1.97 27.14
CA ASP A 227 11.58 1.54 28.14
C ASP A 227 12.31 0.27 27.66
N GLY A 228 13.62 0.38 27.43
CA GLY A 228 14.50 -0.64 26.84
C GLY A 228 14.74 -0.47 25.32
N ALA A 229 14.12 0.52 24.69
CA ALA A 229 14.33 0.90 23.29
C ALA A 229 14.56 2.40 23.13
N GLU A 230 15.18 3.04 24.10
CA GLU A 230 15.37 4.51 24.16
C GLU A 230 16.16 5.04 22.96
N SER A 231 17.02 4.24 22.34
CA SER A 231 17.77 4.56 21.12
C SER A 231 16.87 4.83 19.90
N LEU A 232 15.58 4.49 19.97
CA LEU A 232 14.59 4.88 18.94
C LEU A 232 14.47 6.39 18.79
N VAL A 233 14.61 7.17 19.87
CA VAL A 233 14.47 8.64 19.78
C VAL A 233 15.63 9.27 19.03
N PRO A 234 16.92 9.03 19.34
CA PRO A 234 18.03 9.51 18.51
C PRO A 234 18.01 8.92 17.09
N LEU A 235 17.49 7.69 16.88
CA LEU A 235 17.32 7.10 15.56
C LEU A 235 16.38 7.95 14.70
N ILE A 236 15.18 8.26 15.20
CA ILE A 236 14.18 9.06 14.46
C ILE A 236 14.66 10.48 14.23
N ASP A 237 15.29 11.10 15.23
CA ASP A 237 15.89 12.42 15.07
C ASP A 237 16.92 12.42 13.92
N ALA A 238 17.81 11.42 13.86
CA ALA A 238 18.76 11.25 12.78
C ALA A 238 18.09 11.04 11.41
N VAL A 239 16.99 10.25 11.34
CA VAL A 239 16.24 10.08 10.10
C VAL A 239 15.73 11.42 9.58
N ILE A 240 15.18 12.26 10.46
CA ILE A 240 14.65 13.57 10.07
C ILE A 240 15.78 14.48 9.57
N GLN A 241 16.89 14.56 10.32
CA GLN A 241 18.02 15.42 9.96
C GLN A 241 18.67 14.98 8.63
N ASP A 242 18.97 13.68 8.49
CA ASP A 242 19.59 13.15 7.27
C ASP A 242 18.67 13.24 6.04
N CYS A 243 17.37 12.97 6.18
CA CYS A 243 16.42 13.13 5.08
C CYS A 243 16.32 14.61 4.64
N GLY A 244 16.28 15.53 5.59
CA GLY A 244 16.29 16.97 5.30
C GLY A 244 17.56 17.40 4.57
N GLU A 245 18.74 16.96 5.03
CA GLU A 245 20.03 17.21 4.36
C GLU A 245 20.03 16.67 2.92
N LEU A 246 19.38 15.53 2.69
CA LEU A 246 19.23 14.90 1.36
C LEU A 246 18.13 15.54 0.49
N GLY A 247 17.51 16.62 0.95
CA GLY A 247 16.54 17.43 0.20
C GLY A 247 15.07 17.02 0.35
N ALA A 248 14.74 16.23 1.37
CA ALA A 248 13.34 16.00 1.73
C ALA A 248 12.76 17.24 2.39
N ASN A 249 11.51 17.59 2.05
CA ASN A 249 10.76 18.67 2.69
C ASN A 249 9.52 18.18 3.43
N GLN A 250 9.18 16.90 3.27
CA GLN A 250 8.11 16.24 4.04
C GLN A 250 8.52 14.83 4.42
N ILE A 251 8.18 14.42 5.65
CA ILE A 251 8.35 13.04 6.13
C ILE A 251 7.03 12.58 6.75
N CYS A 252 6.55 11.43 6.31
CA CYS A 252 5.31 10.84 6.84
C CYS A 252 5.65 9.58 7.62
N PHE A 253 5.29 9.58 8.92
CA PHE A 253 5.49 8.44 9.81
C PHE A 253 4.20 7.63 9.96
N GLY A 254 4.36 6.30 9.91
CA GLY A 254 3.41 5.32 10.41
C GLY A 254 4.01 4.54 11.55
N MET A 255 3.24 4.25 12.59
CA MET A 255 3.71 3.43 13.69
C MET A 255 2.57 2.90 14.55
N ALA A 256 2.81 1.81 15.25
CA ALA A 256 1.94 1.30 16.29
C ALA A 256 1.98 2.20 17.56
N HIS A 257 1.32 1.74 18.62
CA HIS A 257 1.17 2.49 19.88
C HIS A 257 2.47 2.62 20.69
N ARG A 258 3.40 1.63 20.64
CA ARG A 258 4.62 1.63 21.46
C ARG A 258 5.60 2.74 21.06
N GLY A 259 5.96 3.57 22.04
CA GLY A 259 6.86 4.71 21.82
C GLY A 259 6.19 5.93 21.21
N ARG A 260 4.91 5.87 20.82
CA ARG A 260 4.22 6.97 20.15
C ARG A 260 4.20 8.25 21.00
N LEU A 261 3.91 8.16 22.28
CA LEU A 261 3.90 9.33 23.17
C LEU A 261 5.28 9.99 23.25
N ASN A 262 6.33 9.19 23.18
CA ASN A 262 7.71 9.69 23.18
C ASN A 262 8.04 10.45 21.90
N LEU A 263 7.63 9.92 20.74
CA LEU A 263 7.77 10.62 19.47
C LEU A 263 6.94 11.92 19.43
N LEU A 264 5.70 11.87 19.88
CA LEU A 264 4.82 13.05 19.90
C LEU A 264 5.46 14.22 20.67
N VAL A 265 5.98 13.95 21.86
CA VAL A 265 6.51 15.00 22.75
C VAL A 265 7.97 15.35 22.43
N ASN A 266 8.85 14.36 22.32
CA ASN A 266 10.29 14.60 22.21
C ASN A 266 10.77 14.90 20.79
N VAL A 267 10.03 14.46 19.77
CA VAL A 267 10.43 14.61 18.37
C VAL A 267 9.52 15.61 17.65
N LEU A 268 8.21 15.39 17.71
CA LEU A 268 7.25 16.19 16.95
C LEU A 268 6.81 17.48 17.68
N GLY A 269 7.13 17.61 18.98
CA GLY A 269 6.90 18.83 19.73
C GLY A 269 5.48 19.06 20.21
N LYS A 270 4.65 18.00 20.31
CA LYS A 270 3.38 18.09 21.02
C LYS A 270 3.64 18.58 22.44
N LEU A 271 2.87 19.55 22.89
CA LEU A 271 3.05 20.11 24.22
C LEU A 271 2.82 19.03 25.29
N PRO A 272 3.71 18.95 26.30
CA PRO A 272 3.50 18.06 27.44
C PRO A 272 2.16 18.30 28.16
N GLU A 273 1.71 19.55 28.24
CA GLU A 273 0.44 19.94 28.83
C GLU A 273 -0.75 19.28 28.13
N ASP A 274 -0.77 19.26 26.77
CA ASP A 274 -1.81 18.60 26.00
C ASP A 274 -1.84 17.09 26.26
N LEU A 275 -0.65 16.48 26.36
CA LEU A 275 -0.54 15.08 26.70
C LEU A 275 -1.05 14.80 28.12
N PHE A 276 -0.69 15.63 29.10
CA PHE A 276 -1.13 15.44 30.48
C PHE A 276 -2.64 15.65 30.63
N SER A 277 -3.22 16.62 29.93
CA SER A 277 -4.68 16.80 29.85
C SER A 277 -5.41 15.57 29.34
N ALA A 278 -4.83 14.88 28.34
CA ALA A 278 -5.36 13.61 27.84
C ALA A 278 -5.21 12.45 28.85
N PHE A 279 -4.25 12.48 29.76
CA PHE A 279 -4.16 11.54 30.88
C PHE A 279 -5.14 11.86 32.00
N ASP A 280 -5.35 13.15 32.27
CA ASP A 280 -6.26 13.62 33.30
C ASP A 280 -7.75 13.56 32.88
N GLU A 281 -8.04 13.12 31.63
CA GLU A 281 -9.39 13.09 31.03
C GLU A 281 -10.12 14.44 31.11
N LYS A 282 -9.37 15.54 31.06
CA LYS A 282 -9.90 16.92 31.15
C LYS A 282 -10.33 17.47 29.78
N GLY A 283 -10.42 16.65 28.76
CA GLY A 283 -10.91 17.07 27.44
C GLY A 283 -12.39 17.42 27.49
N THR A 284 -12.77 18.54 26.90
CA THR A 284 -14.20 18.87 26.68
C THR A 284 -14.79 17.87 25.70
N ILE A 285 -15.80 17.13 26.15
CA ILE A 285 -16.68 16.34 25.29
C ILE A 285 -17.67 17.31 24.64
N GLU A 286 -17.18 18.21 23.81
CA GLU A 286 -18.05 19.05 22.98
C GLU A 286 -18.12 18.44 21.56
N GLY A 287 -19.32 18.12 21.13
CA GLY A 287 -19.62 17.68 19.77
C GLY A 287 -19.88 16.20 19.58
N SER A 288 -20.13 15.82 18.35
CA SER A 288 -20.50 14.46 17.91
C SER A 288 -19.30 13.49 17.76
N ASN A 289 -18.08 13.92 18.05
CA ASN A 289 -16.87 13.11 17.88
C ASN A 289 -16.68 12.12 19.02
N THR A 290 -16.45 10.85 18.68
CA THR A 290 -16.20 9.81 19.66
C THR A 290 -14.79 9.87 20.24
N GLY A 291 -13.84 10.51 19.55
CA GLY A 291 -12.44 10.55 19.91
C GLY A 291 -11.74 9.19 19.86
N ASP A 292 -10.46 9.16 20.27
CA ASP A 292 -9.69 7.92 20.39
C ASP A 292 -8.70 8.02 21.55
N VAL A 293 -8.10 6.90 21.93
CA VAL A 293 -7.11 6.83 22.99
C VAL A 293 -5.84 7.60 22.62
N LYS A 294 -5.20 8.20 23.60
CA LYS A 294 -4.04 9.10 23.45
C LYS A 294 -2.87 8.53 22.63
N TYR A 295 -2.68 7.21 22.67
CA TYR A 295 -1.60 6.51 21.97
C TYR A 295 -1.97 6.06 20.54
N HIS A 296 -3.10 6.56 20.00
CA HIS A 296 -3.47 6.42 18.58
C HIS A 296 -3.45 7.74 17.81
N LEU A 297 -3.40 8.86 18.52
CA LEU A 297 -3.52 10.18 17.91
C LEU A 297 -2.31 10.51 17.02
N GLY A 298 -2.59 11.14 15.89
CA GLY A 298 -1.60 11.73 15.00
C GLY A 298 -1.18 13.14 15.44
N PHE A 299 -0.12 13.62 14.81
CA PHE A 299 0.37 14.99 15.02
C PHE A 299 1.25 15.41 13.84
N SER A 300 1.40 16.71 13.61
CA SER A 300 2.38 17.20 12.63
C SER A 300 3.00 18.52 13.11
N SER A 301 4.23 18.75 12.66
CA SER A 301 4.99 19.95 12.95
C SER A 301 6.07 20.17 11.90
N ASN A 302 6.68 21.34 11.91
CA ASN A 302 7.82 21.65 11.05
C ASN A 302 9.10 21.66 11.87
N ILE A 303 10.13 20.96 11.38
CA ILE A 303 11.43 20.80 12.03
C ILE A 303 12.51 21.38 11.12
N ASN A 304 13.39 22.19 11.70
CA ASN A 304 14.55 22.74 11.00
C ASN A 304 15.66 21.67 10.92
N THR A 305 16.20 21.47 9.72
CA THR A 305 17.34 20.62 9.46
C THR A 305 18.45 21.41 8.76
N SER A 306 19.64 20.84 8.62
CA SER A 306 20.72 21.44 7.84
C SER A 306 20.36 21.67 6.37
N GLY A 307 19.43 20.89 5.84
CA GLY A 307 18.94 21.01 4.46
C GLY A 307 17.74 21.92 4.29
N GLY A 308 17.23 22.50 5.38
CA GLY A 308 16.06 23.36 5.41
C GLY A 308 14.93 22.85 6.31
N GLU A 309 13.76 23.49 6.20
CA GLU A 309 12.58 23.11 6.98
C GLU A 309 11.91 21.89 6.41
N VAL A 310 11.56 20.95 7.27
CA VAL A 310 10.89 19.68 6.91
C VAL A 310 9.57 19.58 7.67
N HIS A 311 8.47 19.40 6.95
CA HIS A 311 7.18 19.09 7.56
C HIS A 311 7.12 17.60 7.91
N VAL A 312 7.01 17.31 9.20
CA VAL A 312 6.95 15.96 9.74
C VAL A 312 5.53 15.66 10.20
N SER A 313 4.96 14.56 9.74
CA SER A 313 3.61 14.14 10.12
C SER A 313 3.61 12.69 10.60
N LEU A 314 2.94 12.43 11.72
CA LEU A 314 2.65 11.10 12.24
C LEU A 314 1.17 10.81 12.04
N ASN A 315 0.86 9.80 11.26
CA ASN A 315 -0.53 9.40 11.01
C ASN A 315 -1.17 8.82 12.28
N SER A 316 -2.47 9.09 12.46
CA SER A 316 -3.27 8.34 13.43
C SER A 316 -3.35 6.87 13.03
N ASN A 317 -3.46 5.96 13.99
CA ASN A 317 -3.58 4.53 13.74
C ASN A 317 -4.55 3.86 14.72
N PRO A 318 -5.17 2.74 14.35
CA PRO A 318 -5.92 1.89 15.29
C PRO A 318 -4.98 0.95 16.05
N SER A 319 -5.54 0.12 16.93
CA SER A 319 -4.80 -0.98 17.59
C SER A 319 -4.45 -2.16 16.67
N HIS A 320 -5.02 -2.18 15.45
CA HIS A 320 -4.72 -3.19 14.43
C HIS A 320 -3.34 -2.90 13.85
N LEU A 321 -2.38 -3.73 14.20
CA LEU A 321 -0.97 -3.52 13.85
C LEU A 321 -0.76 -3.58 12.33
N GLU A 322 0.13 -2.74 11.82
CA GLU A 322 0.62 -2.65 10.44
C GLU A 322 -0.40 -2.15 9.39
N ILE A 323 -1.71 -2.07 9.75
CA ILE A 323 -2.72 -1.59 8.79
C ILE A 323 -2.53 -0.11 8.39
N VAL A 324 -1.78 0.64 9.16
CA VAL A 324 -1.41 2.04 8.86
C VAL A 324 -0.38 2.14 7.73
N ASP A 325 0.36 1.07 7.44
CA ASP A 325 1.46 1.08 6.46
C ASP A 325 1.00 1.53 5.08
N PRO A 326 0.05 0.85 4.42
CA PRO A 326 -0.43 1.28 3.12
C PRO A 326 -1.09 2.66 3.17
N VAL A 327 -1.70 3.05 4.29
CA VAL A 327 -2.30 4.38 4.46
C VAL A 327 -1.23 5.47 4.40
N VAL A 328 -0.10 5.27 5.06
CA VAL A 328 1.06 6.19 4.98
C VAL A 328 1.62 6.24 3.56
N LEU A 329 1.78 5.09 2.91
CA LEU A 329 2.27 5.03 1.52
C LEU A 329 1.35 5.80 0.56
N GLY A 330 0.04 5.64 0.71
CA GLY A 330 -0.96 6.40 -0.04
C GLY A 330 -0.88 7.92 0.21
N SER A 331 -0.73 8.31 1.48
CA SER A 331 -0.54 9.72 1.88
C SER A 331 0.73 10.32 1.26
N VAL A 332 1.84 9.58 1.31
CA VAL A 332 3.11 10.00 0.68
C VAL A 332 2.94 10.17 -0.83
N ARG A 333 2.31 9.21 -1.50
CA ARG A 333 2.08 9.28 -2.94
C ARG A 333 1.22 10.48 -3.34
N ALA A 334 0.16 10.77 -2.60
CA ALA A 334 -0.69 11.93 -2.85
C ALA A 334 0.10 13.25 -2.72
N ARG A 335 0.97 13.35 -1.71
CA ARG A 335 1.85 14.52 -1.53
C ARG A 335 2.87 14.65 -2.66
N GLN A 336 3.51 13.54 -3.07
CA GLN A 336 4.44 13.51 -4.20
C GLN A 336 3.76 13.94 -5.50
N ASP A 337 2.58 13.43 -5.76
CA ASP A 337 1.81 13.75 -6.97
C ASP A 337 1.36 15.22 -6.98
N ARG A 338 0.90 15.76 -5.84
CA ARG A 338 0.53 17.18 -5.67
C ARG A 338 1.71 18.12 -5.85
N LEU A 339 2.89 17.75 -5.32
CA LEU A 339 4.12 18.56 -5.42
C LEU A 339 4.86 18.37 -6.74
N GLY A 340 4.40 17.49 -7.62
CA GLY A 340 5.11 17.13 -8.84
C GLY A 340 6.49 16.48 -8.59
N ASP A 341 6.65 15.77 -7.47
CA ASP A 341 7.90 15.10 -7.07
C ASP A 341 8.11 13.80 -7.87
N LYS A 342 8.42 13.96 -9.16
CA LYS A 342 8.67 12.82 -10.07
C LYS A 342 9.85 11.95 -9.63
N LYS A 343 10.83 12.52 -8.93
CA LYS A 343 12.01 11.80 -8.41
C LYS A 343 11.73 11.10 -7.08
N ARG A 344 10.59 11.39 -6.43
CA ARG A 344 10.15 10.81 -5.16
C ARG A 344 11.15 10.95 -4.01
N LYS A 345 11.80 12.10 -3.96
CA LYS A 345 12.82 12.44 -2.96
C LYS A 345 12.39 13.51 -1.97
N LYS A 346 11.38 14.32 -2.33
CA LYS A 346 10.90 15.40 -1.49
C LYS A 346 9.99 14.94 -0.36
N VAL A 347 9.25 13.84 -0.58
CA VAL A 347 8.35 13.27 0.43
C VAL A 347 8.79 11.84 0.73
N VAL A 348 9.11 11.56 2.00
CA VAL A 348 9.72 10.30 2.43
C VAL A 348 8.79 9.56 3.40
N PRO A 349 8.43 8.29 3.14
CA PRO A 349 7.75 7.46 4.12
C PRO A 349 8.74 6.83 5.10
N VAL A 350 8.35 6.78 6.37
CA VAL A 350 9.05 6.07 7.44
C VAL A 350 8.03 5.25 8.23
N LEU A 351 8.23 3.94 8.27
CA LEU A 351 7.33 3.02 8.96
C LEU A 351 8.04 2.34 10.13
N LEU A 352 7.43 2.39 11.30
CA LEU A 352 7.93 1.77 12.52
C LEU A 352 7.06 0.57 12.87
N HIS A 353 7.69 -0.58 12.96
CA HIS A 353 7.09 -1.88 13.14
C HIS A 353 7.46 -2.51 14.48
N GLY A 354 6.61 -3.38 15.01
CA GLY A 354 7.01 -4.37 16.00
C GLY A 354 7.53 -5.64 15.28
N ASP A 355 8.51 -6.31 15.85
CA ASP A 355 9.13 -7.49 15.25
C ASP A 355 8.12 -8.61 14.92
N ALA A 356 7.25 -8.93 15.86
CA ALA A 356 6.24 -9.97 15.67
C ALA A 356 5.17 -9.57 14.64
N ALA A 357 4.81 -8.29 14.58
CA ALA A 357 3.82 -7.79 13.62
C ALA A 357 4.42 -7.71 12.20
N PHE A 358 5.65 -7.24 12.05
CA PHE A 358 6.33 -7.14 10.76
C PHE A 358 6.47 -8.50 10.06
N SER A 359 6.78 -9.55 10.83
CA SER A 359 6.87 -10.91 10.28
C SER A 359 5.52 -11.60 10.08
N GLY A 360 4.48 -11.22 10.84
CA GLY A 360 3.24 -12.00 10.95
C GLY A 360 2.02 -11.41 10.25
N GLN A 361 1.98 -10.09 10.02
CA GLN A 361 0.82 -9.44 9.41
C GLN A 361 0.92 -9.44 7.88
N GLY A 362 -0.09 -10.02 7.20
CA GLY A 362 -0.11 -10.15 5.73
C GLY A 362 -0.03 -8.81 5.00
N VAL A 363 -0.61 -7.74 5.55
CA VAL A 363 -0.57 -6.39 4.97
C VAL A 363 0.85 -5.84 4.80
N VAL A 364 1.82 -6.29 5.61
CA VAL A 364 3.24 -5.96 5.44
C VAL A 364 3.76 -6.50 4.11
N MET A 365 3.49 -7.79 3.83
CA MET A 365 3.91 -8.43 2.57
C MET A 365 3.25 -7.76 1.36
N GLU A 366 1.97 -7.45 1.46
CA GLU A 366 1.24 -6.73 0.41
C GLU A 366 1.87 -5.35 0.17
N SER A 367 2.15 -4.58 1.24
CA SER A 367 2.79 -3.26 1.16
C SER A 367 4.19 -3.32 0.55
N LEU A 368 5.00 -4.33 0.90
CA LEU A 368 6.30 -4.56 0.31
C LEU A 368 6.19 -4.86 -1.19
N GLN A 369 5.23 -5.69 -1.62
CA GLN A 369 5.00 -5.96 -3.04
C GLN A 369 4.54 -4.73 -3.83
N MET A 370 3.89 -3.76 -3.19
CA MET A 370 3.48 -2.49 -3.82
C MET A 370 4.67 -1.58 -4.12
N SER A 371 5.79 -1.70 -3.41
CA SER A 371 6.84 -0.69 -3.27
C SER A 371 7.48 -0.25 -4.59
N GLN A 372 7.60 -1.13 -5.59
CA GLN A 372 8.17 -0.82 -6.90
C GLN A 372 7.14 -0.85 -8.04
N THR A 373 5.87 -1.10 -7.75
CA THR A 373 4.83 -1.14 -8.77
C THR A 373 4.45 0.27 -9.25
N ARG A 374 4.14 0.41 -10.53
CA ARG A 374 3.92 1.70 -11.20
C ARG A 374 2.88 2.59 -10.52
N GLY A 375 1.77 2.00 -10.08
CA GLY A 375 0.66 2.73 -9.46
C GLY A 375 0.94 3.17 -8.02
N PHE A 376 1.84 2.47 -7.30
CA PHE A 376 1.96 2.56 -5.85
C PHE A 376 3.35 2.96 -5.35
N ASN A 377 4.38 2.88 -6.19
CA ASN A 377 5.75 3.24 -5.83
C ASN A 377 5.84 4.66 -5.24
N VAL A 378 6.56 4.79 -4.12
CA VAL A 378 6.80 6.05 -3.39
C VAL A 378 8.28 6.43 -3.32
N GLY A 379 9.14 5.72 -4.06
CA GLY A 379 10.61 5.96 -4.07
C GLY A 379 11.32 5.34 -2.89
N GLY A 380 10.81 4.23 -2.38
CA GLY A 380 11.34 3.48 -1.26
C GLY A 380 10.87 4.00 0.10
N THR A 381 10.77 3.08 1.05
CA THR A 381 10.38 3.31 2.44
C THR A 381 11.56 3.00 3.37
N ILE A 382 11.72 3.78 4.43
CA ILE A 382 12.61 3.45 5.53
C ILE A 382 11.78 2.71 6.57
N HIS A 383 12.02 1.39 6.68
CA HIS A 383 11.38 0.55 7.67
C HIS A 383 12.26 0.48 8.93
N ILE A 384 11.68 0.65 10.09
CA ILE A 384 12.35 0.55 11.38
C ILE A 384 11.61 -0.49 12.21
N VAL A 385 12.23 -1.64 12.41
CA VAL A 385 11.67 -2.70 13.25
C VAL A 385 12.18 -2.52 14.67
N VAL A 386 11.29 -2.18 15.59
CA VAL A 386 11.60 -2.11 17.03
C VAL A 386 11.54 -3.53 17.58
N ASN A 387 12.66 -4.24 17.45
CA ASN A 387 12.78 -5.65 17.75
C ASN A 387 13.07 -5.87 19.24
N ASN A 388 12.02 -5.90 20.04
CA ASN A 388 12.16 -6.17 21.49
C ASN A 388 12.11 -7.66 21.85
N GLN A 389 12.16 -8.53 20.87
CA GLN A 389 12.30 -9.99 20.96
C GLN A 389 11.11 -10.68 21.68
N ILE A 390 9.98 -10.00 21.79
CA ILE A 390 8.78 -10.53 22.41
C ILE A 390 7.53 -9.94 21.76
N GLY A 391 6.67 -10.78 21.18
CA GLY A 391 5.36 -10.40 20.67
C GLY A 391 4.26 -10.66 21.70
N PHE A 392 3.71 -9.61 22.33
CA PHE A 392 2.77 -9.70 23.44
C PHE A 392 3.37 -10.49 24.62
N THR A 393 3.13 -11.81 24.72
CA THR A 393 3.73 -12.73 25.70
C THR A 393 4.53 -13.86 25.05
N THR A 394 4.67 -13.87 23.72
CA THR A 394 5.39 -14.88 22.97
C THR A 394 6.84 -14.45 22.76
N SER A 395 7.78 -15.13 23.40
CA SER A 395 9.22 -14.90 23.26
C SER A 395 9.99 -16.09 22.67
N ASN A 396 9.39 -17.28 22.67
CA ASN A 396 9.99 -18.46 22.10
C ASN A 396 9.99 -18.35 20.54
N LYS A 397 11.16 -18.50 19.93
CA LYS A 397 11.33 -18.45 18.48
C LYS A 397 10.45 -19.50 17.77
N ASN A 398 10.33 -20.71 18.33
CA ASN A 398 9.56 -21.80 17.73
C ASN A 398 8.05 -21.55 17.68
N ASP A 399 7.55 -20.61 18.51
CA ASP A 399 6.15 -20.24 18.58
C ASP A 399 5.86 -18.93 17.80
N SER A 400 6.92 -18.20 17.45
CA SER A 400 6.77 -16.84 16.89
C SER A 400 6.92 -16.77 15.39
N ARG A 401 7.85 -17.52 14.80
CA ARG A 401 8.13 -17.50 13.37
C ARG A 401 9.03 -18.65 12.91
N SER A 402 8.97 -18.95 11.61
CA SER A 402 9.81 -19.99 10.98
C SER A 402 11.20 -19.49 10.56
N THR A 403 11.40 -18.16 10.52
CA THR A 403 12.62 -17.52 10.02
C THR A 403 13.57 -17.13 11.16
N ASP A 404 14.85 -16.92 10.85
CA ASP A 404 15.83 -16.48 11.84
C ASP A 404 15.55 -15.07 12.33
N TYR A 405 15.27 -14.16 11.41
CA TYR A 405 14.91 -12.77 11.73
C TYR A 405 13.46 -12.47 11.39
N SER A 406 12.86 -11.55 12.14
CA SER A 406 11.54 -11.00 11.82
C SER A 406 11.55 -10.24 10.50
N THR A 407 12.72 -9.78 10.08
CA THR A 407 12.95 -9.00 8.87
C THR A 407 13.13 -9.82 7.60
N ASP A 408 13.13 -11.14 7.68
CA ASP A 408 13.32 -12.03 6.52
C ASP A 408 12.25 -11.82 5.44
N VAL A 409 11.06 -11.36 5.81
CA VAL A 409 10.00 -11.00 4.86
C VAL A 409 10.43 -9.90 3.88
N ALA A 410 11.33 -9.00 4.27
CA ALA A 410 11.82 -7.93 3.40
C ALA A 410 12.78 -8.42 2.30
N LYS A 411 13.35 -9.61 2.46
CA LYS A 411 14.19 -10.25 1.43
C LYS A 411 13.42 -10.57 0.15
N MET A 412 12.11 -10.73 0.26
CA MET A 412 11.19 -10.95 -0.87
C MET A 412 11.31 -9.85 -1.94
N ILE A 413 11.55 -8.61 -1.55
CA ILE A 413 11.77 -7.47 -2.43
C ILE A 413 13.26 -7.07 -2.52
N GLN A 414 14.15 -7.89 -1.99
CA GLN A 414 15.59 -7.65 -1.95
C GLN A 414 15.97 -6.32 -1.25
N ALA A 415 15.21 -5.92 -0.24
CA ALA A 415 15.55 -4.77 0.57
C ALA A 415 16.76 -5.12 1.49
N PRO A 416 17.80 -4.27 1.57
CA PRO A 416 18.87 -4.50 2.53
C PRO A 416 18.37 -4.37 3.96
N VAL A 417 18.87 -5.22 4.85
CA VAL A 417 18.56 -5.21 6.28
C VAL A 417 19.80 -4.84 7.07
N ILE A 418 19.68 -3.86 7.94
CA ILE A 418 20.72 -3.41 8.85
C ILE A 418 20.27 -3.71 10.28
N HIS A 419 20.80 -4.76 10.86
CA HIS A 419 20.57 -5.11 12.27
C HIS A 419 21.49 -4.28 13.15
N VAL A 420 20.99 -3.73 14.23
CA VAL A 420 21.79 -2.91 15.15
C VAL A 420 21.36 -3.11 16.59
N ASN A 421 22.34 -3.22 17.49
CA ASN A 421 22.13 -3.31 18.93
C ASN A 421 21.67 -1.95 19.48
N GLY A 422 20.50 -1.89 20.10
CA GLY A 422 19.94 -0.68 20.70
C GLY A 422 20.76 -0.08 21.85
N ASP A 423 21.61 -0.87 22.49
CA ASP A 423 22.53 -0.38 23.53
C ASP A 423 23.77 0.35 22.97
N ASP A 424 23.94 0.35 21.63
CA ASP A 424 24.98 1.13 20.95
C ASP A 424 24.36 2.27 20.11
N PRO A 425 24.02 3.39 20.74
CA PRO A 425 23.30 4.48 20.09
C PRO A 425 24.11 5.16 18.97
N GLU A 426 25.44 5.11 19.00
CA GLU A 426 26.29 5.62 17.92
C GLU A 426 26.13 4.77 16.66
N MET A 427 26.13 3.42 16.80
CA MET A 427 25.89 2.52 15.68
C MET A 427 24.44 2.59 15.18
N VAL A 428 23.47 2.85 16.05
CA VAL A 428 22.08 3.12 15.65
C VAL A 428 22.00 4.33 14.73
N VAL A 429 22.60 5.46 15.08
CA VAL A 429 22.65 6.67 14.23
C VAL A 429 23.43 6.39 12.93
N ASN A 430 24.46 5.57 13.00
CA ASN A 430 25.21 5.16 11.81
C ASN A 430 24.37 4.34 10.83
N ALA A 431 23.59 3.38 11.32
CA ALA A 431 22.67 2.60 10.49
C ALA A 431 21.69 3.51 9.73
N VAL A 432 21.19 4.57 10.39
CA VAL A 432 20.33 5.58 9.75
C VAL A 432 21.03 6.25 8.57
N LYS A 433 22.28 6.72 8.77
CA LYS A 433 23.05 7.42 7.73
C LYS A 433 23.27 6.55 6.48
N ILE A 434 23.34 5.23 6.63
CA ILE A 434 23.45 4.30 5.51
C ILE A 434 22.09 4.11 4.85
N ALA A 435 21.04 3.87 5.66
CA ALA A 435 19.69 3.60 5.17
C ALA A 435 19.09 4.79 4.39
N THR A 436 19.20 6.00 4.93
CA THR A 436 18.70 7.23 4.27
C THR A 436 19.40 7.48 2.93
N LYS A 437 20.72 7.31 2.89
CA LYS A 437 21.50 7.45 1.66
C LYS A 437 21.19 6.35 0.63
N TYR A 438 20.95 5.11 1.08
CA TYR A 438 20.52 4.02 0.20
C TYR A 438 19.17 4.34 -0.43
N ARG A 439 18.16 4.63 0.38
CA ARG A 439 16.81 4.99 -0.09
C ARG A 439 16.86 6.17 -1.06
N ASN A 440 17.59 7.22 -0.73
CA ASN A 440 17.68 8.41 -1.57
C ASN A 440 18.42 8.16 -2.91
N LYS A 441 19.38 7.23 -2.92
CA LYS A 441 20.17 6.91 -4.13
C LYS A 441 19.41 5.97 -5.05
N PHE A 442 18.78 4.92 -4.52
CA PHE A 442 18.22 3.83 -5.31
C PHE A 442 16.68 3.88 -5.42
N ASN A 443 16.01 4.74 -4.65
CA ASN A 443 14.54 4.81 -4.56
C ASN A 443 13.92 3.44 -4.22
N LYS A 444 14.55 2.69 -3.32
CA LYS A 444 14.11 1.37 -2.85
C LYS A 444 14.00 1.33 -1.34
N ASP A 445 13.27 0.36 -0.86
CA ASP A 445 13.06 0.13 0.57
C ASP A 445 14.35 -0.33 1.25
N VAL A 446 14.47 0.00 2.53
CA VAL A 446 15.57 -0.41 3.40
C VAL A 446 15.04 -0.64 4.79
N VAL A 447 15.56 -1.65 5.47
CA VAL A 447 15.12 -2.03 6.82
C VAL A 447 16.23 -1.80 7.83
N ILE A 448 15.90 -1.13 8.94
CA ILE A 448 16.74 -1.05 10.15
C ILE A 448 16.05 -1.92 11.20
N ASP A 449 16.73 -2.97 11.64
CA ASP A 449 16.27 -3.86 12.71
C ASP A 449 16.95 -3.46 14.01
N LEU A 450 16.23 -2.69 14.84
CA LEU A 450 16.71 -2.20 16.12
C LEU A 450 16.49 -3.25 17.19
N PHE A 451 17.51 -4.08 17.44
CA PHE A 451 17.49 -5.05 18.53
C PHE A 451 17.51 -4.37 19.90
N CYS A 452 16.48 -4.59 20.65
CA CYS A 452 16.28 -3.99 21.97
C CYS A 452 15.56 -4.96 22.89
N TYR A 453 15.03 -4.48 23.99
CA TYR A 453 14.21 -5.26 24.91
C TYR A 453 13.06 -4.41 25.43
N ARG A 454 12.06 -5.07 26.01
CA ARG A 454 10.91 -4.42 26.61
C ARG A 454 11.03 -4.51 28.13
N ARG A 455 11.32 -3.39 28.78
CA ARG A 455 11.60 -3.35 30.23
C ARG A 455 10.34 -3.58 31.08
N ARG A 456 9.17 -3.22 30.59
CA ARG A 456 7.91 -3.43 31.28
C ARG A 456 7.08 -4.51 30.58
N GLY A 457 5.90 -4.85 31.11
CA GLY A 457 4.96 -5.76 30.45
C GLY A 457 4.46 -5.27 29.09
N HIS A 458 3.50 -5.95 28.49
CA HIS A 458 2.90 -5.50 27.24
C HIS A 458 2.33 -4.08 27.39
N ASN A 459 1.74 -3.80 28.53
CA ASN A 459 1.39 -2.47 29.01
C ASN A 459 1.85 -2.30 30.47
N GLU A 460 1.66 -1.12 31.02
CA GLU A 460 2.17 -0.77 32.34
C GLU A 460 1.42 -1.41 33.51
N ALA A 461 0.27 -2.04 33.26
CA ALA A 461 -0.48 -2.80 34.26
C ALA A 461 -0.18 -4.31 34.21
N ASP A 462 0.62 -4.77 33.25
CA ASP A 462 0.95 -6.17 33.02
C ASP A 462 2.24 -6.55 33.78
N ASP A 463 2.24 -7.71 34.48
CA ASP A 463 3.45 -8.27 35.10
C ASP A 463 4.06 -9.33 34.17
N PRO A 464 5.12 -9.01 33.45
CA PRO A 464 5.73 -9.91 32.48
C PRO A 464 6.54 -11.03 33.13
N SER A 465 6.85 -10.97 34.43
CA SER A 465 7.59 -12.02 35.15
C SER A 465 6.79 -13.32 35.25
N ALA A 466 5.46 -13.21 35.13
CA ALA A 466 4.58 -14.39 35.12
C ALA A 466 4.78 -15.31 33.91
N THR A 467 5.15 -14.72 32.75
CA THR A 467 5.31 -15.47 31.48
C THR A 467 6.78 -15.64 31.08
N GLN A 468 7.63 -14.63 31.32
CA GLN A 468 9.07 -14.64 30.95
C GLN A 468 9.98 -14.33 32.15
N PRO A 469 10.01 -15.18 33.19
CA PRO A 469 10.74 -14.89 34.44
C PRO A 469 12.25 -14.72 34.23
N LEU A 470 12.87 -15.53 33.37
CA LEU A 470 14.30 -15.46 33.10
C LEU A 470 14.70 -14.20 32.36
N MET A 471 13.94 -13.83 31.31
CA MET A 471 14.17 -12.61 30.55
C MET A 471 14.04 -11.38 31.46
N TYR A 472 13.00 -11.29 32.26
CA TYR A 472 12.77 -10.12 33.12
C TYR A 472 13.70 -10.06 34.31
N LYS A 473 14.22 -11.20 34.80
CA LYS A 473 15.32 -11.23 35.77
C LYS A 473 16.59 -10.59 35.16
N LYS A 474 16.88 -10.91 33.91
CA LYS A 474 18.02 -10.33 33.19
C LYS A 474 17.80 -8.82 32.95
N ILE A 475 16.62 -8.44 32.47
CA ILE A 475 16.24 -7.03 32.22
C ILE A 475 16.32 -6.19 33.51
N ALA A 476 15.94 -6.74 34.67
CA ALA A 476 15.97 -6.02 35.93
C ALA A 476 17.41 -5.64 36.34
N SER A 477 18.38 -6.50 36.04
CA SER A 477 19.80 -6.25 36.35
C SER A 477 20.54 -5.49 35.24
N HIS A 478 19.92 -5.35 34.04
CA HIS A 478 20.56 -4.68 32.92
C HIS A 478 20.48 -3.16 33.06
N PRO A 479 21.56 -2.40 32.96
CA PRO A 479 21.55 -0.95 33.03
C PRO A 479 20.80 -0.36 31.82
N THR A 480 20.23 0.84 31.95
CA THR A 480 19.60 1.51 30.81
C THR A 480 20.65 1.99 29.81
N VAL A 481 20.29 2.09 28.54
CA VAL A 481 21.20 2.60 27.50
C VAL A 481 21.69 4.02 27.83
N LEU A 482 20.85 4.86 28.44
CA LEU A 482 21.27 6.18 28.92
C LEU A 482 22.40 6.09 29.94
N ASN A 483 22.31 5.17 30.89
CA ASN A 483 23.34 5.02 31.92
C ASN A 483 24.64 4.47 31.33
N GLN A 484 24.56 3.45 30.48
CA GLN A 484 25.72 2.88 29.78
C GLN A 484 26.44 3.94 28.94
N TYR A 485 25.66 4.70 28.16
CA TYR A 485 26.22 5.74 27.31
C TYR A 485 26.77 6.92 28.11
N GLN A 486 26.11 7.29 29.21
CA GLN A 486 26.65 8.29 30.15
C GLN A 486 28.03 7.90 30.71
N GLU A 487 28.20 6.65 31.16
CA GLU A 487 29.47 6.15 31.68
C GLU A 487 30.56 6.15 30.59
N LYS A 488 30.23 5.72 29.35
CA LYS A 488 31.14 5.79 28.21
C LYS A 488 31.60 7.23 27.95
N LEU A 489 30.70 8.20 27.91
CA LEU A 489 31.04 9.59 27.63
C LEU A 489 31.87 10.24 28.75
N ILE A 490 31.68 9.81 30.02
CA ILE A 490 32.49 10.28 31.15
C ILE A 490 33.90 9.68 31.04
N GLN A 491 34.05 8.41 30.68
CA GLN A 491 35.36 7.75 30.46
C GLN A 491 36.12 8.39 29.28
N GLU A 492 35.41 8.77 28.24
CA GLU A 492 35.95 9.46 27.05
C GLU A 492 36.18 11.00 27.29
N GLU A 493 35.91 11.52 28.50
CA GLU A 493 36.03 12.95 28.90
C GLU A 493 35.15 13.91 28.07
N PHE A 494 34.10 13.42 27.42
CA PHE A 494 33.14 14.26 26.70
C PHE A 494 32.04 14.83 27.57
N LEU A 495 31.76 14.22 28.74
CA LEU A 495 30.69 14.57 29.67
C LEU A 495 31.16 14.46 31.12
N THR A 496 30.77 15.38 31.98
CA THR A 496 30.98 15.28 33.43
C THR A 496 29.69 14.84 34.14
N LYS A 497 29.84 14.26 35.34
CA LYS A 497 28.67 13.92 36.18
C LYS A 497 27.78 15.12 36.49
N LYS A 498 28.39 16.31 36.65
CA LYS A 498 27.67 17.55 36.93
C LYS A 498 26.82 17.97 35.72
N GLU A 499 27.41 17.98 34.52
CA GLU A 499 26.69 18.31 33.28
C GLU A 499 25.54 17.34 33.03
N ALA A 500 25.76 16.03 33.21
CA ALA A 500 24.71 15.03 33.10
C ALA A 500 23.53 15.31 34.04
N THR A 501 23.81 15.71 35.29
CA THR A 501 22.76 16.07 36.26
C THR A 501 22.00 17.34 35.84
N ILE A 502 22.70 18.32 35.29
CA ILE A 502 22.09 19.56 34.78
C ILE A 502 21.14 19.25 33.63
N ILE A 503 21.56 18.43 32.64
CA ILE A 503 20.75 18.05 31.51
C ILE A 503 19.46 17.33 31.97
N LYS A 504 19.57 16.34 32.87
CA LYS A 504 18.42 15.63 33.45
C LYS A 504 17.44 16.60 34.17
N THR A 505 17.98 17.52 34.99
CA THR A 505 17.19 18.48 35.77
C THR A 505 16.47 19.48 34.86
N ASN A 506 17.15 20.00 33.84
CA ASN A 506 16.58 20.97 32.91
C ASN A 506 15.44 20.32 32.08
N TYR A 507 15.63 19.09 31.59
CA TYR A 507 14.61 18.40 30.88
C TYR A 507 13.34 18.19 31.75
N ARG A 508 13.50 17.74 32.99
CA ARG A 508 12.39 17.57 33.93
C ARG A 508 11.65 18.89 34.18
N LYS A 509 12.38 19.99 34.40
CA LYS A 509 11.76 21.31 34.58
C LYS A 509 10.94 21.75 33.36
N SER A 510 11.42 21.47 32.15
CA SER A 510 10.69 21.77 30.90
C SER A 510 9.40 20.97 30.81
N LEU A 511 9.40 19.70 31.20
CA LEU A 511 8.17 18.89 31.27
C LEU A 511 7.18 19.47 32.29
N GLU A 512 7.66 19.81 33.48
CA GLU A 512 6.85 20.37 34.57
C GLU A 512 6.23 21.74 34.22
N SER A 513 6.92 22.52 33.39
CA SER A 513 6.42 23.82 32.91
C SER A 513 5.49 23.70 31.68
N GLY A 514 5.24 22.51 31.18
CA GLY A 514 4.33 22.27 30.05
C GLY A 514 4.83 22.75 28.67
N ILE A 515 6.05 23.30 28.60
CA ILE A 515 6.63 23.81 27.34
C ILE A 515 7.17 22.66 26.45
N SER A 516 7.20 22.90 25.14
CA SER A 516 7.74 21.90 24.20
C SER A 516 9.21 21.61 24.53
N VAL A 517 9.51 20.29 24.54
CA VAL A 517 10.86 19.74 24.77
C VAL A 517 11.54 19.25 23.50
N ALA A 518 10.83 19.25 22.37
CA ALA A 518 11.41 18.90 21.10
C ALA A 518 12.41 19.98 20.63
N LYS A 519 13.50 19.50 20.04
CA LYS A 519 14.53 20.40 19.49
C LYS A 519 14.20 20.74 18.03
N ASN A 520 14.74 21.86 17.57
CA ASN A 520 14.70 22.28 16.16
C ASN A 520 13.29 22.53 15.59
N LEU A 521 12.26 22.72 16.43
CA LEU A 521 10.94 23.14 15.95
C LEU A 521 11.04 24.50 15.24
N SER A 522 10.34 24.61 14.09
CA SER A 522 10.23 25.89 13.41
C SER A 522 9.37 26.86 14.21
N LYS A 523 9.89 28.07 14.41
CA LYS A 523 9.14 29.13 15.08
C LYS A 523 8.13 29.82 14.17
N ASN A 524 8.38 29.80 12.88
CA ASN A 524 7.54 30.35 11.83
C ASN A 524 7.35 29.27 10.75
N PRO A 525 6.43 28.31 10.96
CA PRO A 525 6.26 27.18 10.06
C PRO A 525 5.82 27.66 8.66
N ASN A 526 6.37 27.02 7.64
CA ASN A 526 6.02 27.30 6.25
C ASN A 526 4.70 26.59 5.87
N ASP A 527 3.62 27.34 5.77
CA ASP A 527 2.28 26.84 5.47
C ASP A 527 2.15 26.20 4.07
N SER A 528 3.07 26.47 3.15
CA SER A 528 3.06 25.86 1.82
C SER A 528 3.41 24.37 1.82
N LEU A 529 3.92 23.84 2.94
CA LEU A 529 4.31 22.44 3.06
C LEU A 529 3.14 21.48 3.29
N TRP A 530 1.97 21.97 3.69
CA TRP A 530 0.77 21.14 3.87
C TRP A 530 -0.41 21.64 3.02
N PHE A 531 -1.51 20.91 3.06
CA PHE A 531 -2.75 21.27 2.36
C PHE A 531 -3.71 21.98 3.32
N ASP A 532 -4.29 23.09 2.87
CA ASP A 532 -5.34 23.79 3.60
C ASP A 532 -6.70 23.08 3.44
N TRP A 533 -7.23 22.57 4.55
CA TRP A 533 -8.50 21.86 4.61
C TRP A 533 -9.69 22.75 4.94
N THR A 534 -9.50 24.04 5.25
CA THR A 534 -10.53 24.95 5.77
C THR A 534 -11.81 24.94 4.91
N SER A 535 -11.67 24.88 3.58
CA SER A 535 -12.83 24.86 2.67
C SER A 535 -13.65 23.57 2.66
N TYR A 536 -13.18 22.54 3.36
CA TYR A 536 -13.80 21.21 3.43
C TYR A 536 -14.36 20.88 4.83
N LEU A 537 -14.11 21.77 5.80
CA LEU A 537 -14.61 21.63 7.16
C LEU A 537 -16.03 22.21 7.27
N ASP A 538 -16.84 21.68 8.19
CA ASP A 538 -18.19 22.17 8.54
C ASP A 538 -19.16 22.28 7.33
N VAL A 539 -18.96 21.43 6.32
CA VAL A 539 -19.82 21.40 5.13
C VAL A 539 -21.07 20.57 5.43
N LEU A 540 -22.23 21.18 5.25
CA LEU A 540 -23.51 20.52 5.46
C LEU A 540 -23.79 19.47 4.36
N TRP A 541 -24.47 18.40 4.74
CA TRP A 541 -24.83 17.29 3.85
C TRP A 541 -25.83 17.67 2.76
N TRP A 542 -26.84 18.45 3.10
CA TRP A 542 -28.07 18.64 2.30
C TRP A 542 -28.05 19.66 1.15
N PRO A 543 -27.09 20.60 1.03
CA PRO A 543 -27.07 21.49 -0.11
C PRO A 543 -27.04 20.74 -1.45
N LYS A 544 -27.96 21.10 -2.33
CA LYS A 544 -27.97 20.58 -3.71
C LYS A 544 -26.71 21.03 -4.45
N VAL A 545 -26.15 20.15 -5.22
CA VAL A 545 -24.96 20.41 -6.04
C VAL A 545 -25.36 20.41 -7.50
N ASP A 546 -24.98 21.44 -8.22
CA ASP A 546 -25.17 21.50 -9.68
C ASP A 546 -24.13 20.58 -10.33
N THR A 547 -24.64 19.54 -10.97
CA THR A 547 -23.84 18.56 -11.72
C THR A 547 -24.10 18.62 -13.21
N THR A 548 -24.84 19.64 -13.68
CA THR A 548 -25.08 19.87 -15.10
C THR A 548 -23.77 20.18 -15.85
N PHE A 549 -23.81 20.04 -17.17
CA PHE A 549 -22.63 20.31 -17.98
C PHE A 549 -23.04 20.81 -19.38
N PRO A 550 -22.41 21.87 -19.94
CA PRO A 550 -22.82 22.43 -21.22
C PRO A 550 -22.74 21.44 -22.39
N LYS A 551 -23.87 21.21 -23.10
CA LYS A 551 -23.97 20.19 -24.16
C LYS A 551 -22.87 20.29 -25.22
N LYS A 552 -22.52 21.49 -25.69
CA LYS A 552 -21.46 21.71 -26.70
C LYS A 552 -20.08 21.25 -26.18
N LYS A 553 -19.78 21.49 -24.91
CA LYS A 553 -18.53 21.02 -24.29
C LYS A 553 -18.56 19.48 -24.08
N PHE A 554 -19.71 18.95 -23.69
CA PHE A 554 -19.92 17.51 -23.52
C PHE A 554 -19.63 16.76 -24.82
N THR A 555 -20.26 17.13 -25.92
CA THR A 555 -20.06 16.48 -27.22
C THR A 555 -18.63 16.61 -27.74
N ASN A 556 -17.96 17.72 -27.48
CA ASN A 556 -16.54 17.89 -27.82
C ASN A 556 -15.65 16.93 -27.03
N LEU A 557 -15.87 16.76 -25.71
CA LEU A 557 -15.16 15.81 -24.88
C LEU A 557 -15.46 14.38 -25.32
N GLY A 558 -16.71 14.05 -25.61
CA GLY A 558 -17.14 12.76 -26.11
C GLY A 558 -16.42 12.37 -27.40
N SER A 559 -16.26 13.30 -28.34
CA SER A 559 -15.47 13.06 -29.56
C SER A 559 -13.99 12.74 -29.24
N LYS A 560 -13.40 13.44 -28.28
CA LYS A 560 -12.00 13.18 -27.87
C LYS A 560 -11.79 11.81 -27.24
N ILE A 561 -12.71 11.36 -26.38
CA ILE A 561 -12.58 10.05 -25.73
C ILE A 561 -13.00 8.88 -26.62
N SER A 562 -13.66 9.16 -27.74
CA SER A 562 -14.09 8.16 -28.75
C SER A 562 -13.12 8.06 -29.94
N SER A 563 -11.93 8.66 -29.82
CA SER A 563 -10.92 8.65 -30.89
C SER A 563 -9.55 8.20 -30.37
N VAL A 564 -8.81 7.56 -31.26
CA VAL A 564 -7.41 7.15 -31.06
C VAL A 564 -6.54 7.84 -32.12
N PRO A 565 -5.21 7.92 -31.93
CA PRO A 565 -4.31 8.42 -32.98
C PRO A 565 -4.44 7.64 -34.29
N ASN A 566 -4.25 8.28 -35.45
CA ASN A 566 -4.41 7.64 -36.75
C ASN A 566 -3.47 6.45 -36.99
N SER A 567 -2.30 6.45 -36.36
CA SER A 567 -1.35 5.34 -36.40
C SER A 567 -1.73 4.14 -35.54
N PHE A 568 -2.72 4.29 -34.66
CA PHE A 568 -3.07 3.29 -33.64
C PHE A 568 -4.10 2.29 -34.19
N LYS A 569 -3.79 1.02 -34.15
CA LYS A 569 -4.64 -0.04 -34.70
C LYS A 569 -5.35 -0.80 -33.57
N LEU A 570 -6.64 -0.57 -33.44
CA LEU A 570 -7.49 -1.25 -32.47
C LEU A 570 -7.81 -2.68 -32.90
N GLY A 571 -7.94 -3.58 -31.93
CA GLY A 571 -8.58 -4.88 -32.14
C GLY A 571 -10.09 -4.74 -32.41
N ILE A 572 -10.72 -5.75 -33.01
CA ILE A 572 -12.12 -5.72 -33.47
C ILE A 572 -13.10 -5.26 -32.38
N GLN A 573 -13.01 -5.81 -31.18
CA GLN A 573 -13.90 -5.44 -30.06
C GLN A 573 -13.74 -3.99 -29.65
N ALA A 574 -12.50 -3.52 -29.51
CA ALA A 574 -12.22 -2.12 -29.15
C ALA A 574 -12.68 -1.16 -30.23
N THR A 575 -12.51 -1.50 -31.50
CA THR A 575 -13.02 -0.72 -32.66
C THR A 575 -14.53 -0.53 -32.54
N LYS A 576 -15.28 -1.61 -32.34
CA LYS A 576 -16.74 -1.54 -32.18
C LYS A 576 -17.15 -0.65 -31.01
N ILE A 577 -16.49 -0.76 -29.86
CA ILE A 577 -16.80 0.07 -28.68
C ILE A 577 -16.58 1.56 -28.98
N PHE A 578 -15.50 1.90 -29.67
CA PHE A 578 -15.20 3.28 -30.02
C PHE A 578 -16.16 3.84 -31.08
N GLU A 579 -16.61 3.02 -32.02
CA GLU A 579 -17.64 3.38 -32.99
C GLU A 579 -19.01 3.60 -32.31
N ASP A 580 -19.38 2.73 -31.38
CA ASP A 580 -20.63 2.89 -30.62
C ASP A 580 -20.57 4.16 -29.74
N ARG A 581 -19.43 4.48 -29.13
CA ARG A 581 -19.24 5.75 -28.40
C ARG A 581 -19.41 6.98 -29.29
N LYS A 582 -18.94 6.94 -30.53
CA LYS A 582 -19.19 8.04 -31.48
C LYS A 582 -20.69 8.21 -31.76
N LYS A 583 -21.40 7.10 -32.00
CA LYS A 583 -22.86 7.15 -32.22
C LYS A 583 -23.61 7.62 -30.97
N MET A 584 -23.19 7.22 -29.77
CA MET A 584 -23.74 7.73 -28.52
C MET A 584 -23.50 9.24 -28.35
N ASN A 585 -22.32 9.73 -28.67
CA ASN A 585 -21.97 11.14 -28.63
C ASN A 585 -22.75 12.01 -29.64
N GLU A 586 -23.14 11.43 -30.76
CA GLU A 586 -23.95 12.05 -31.79
C GLU A 586 -25.45 11.96 -31.50
N GLY A 587 -25.85 11.18 -30.50
CA GLY A 587 -27.25 10.94 -30.14
C GLY A 587 -27.96 9.96 -31.07
N VAL A 588 -27.21 9.18 -31.85
CA VAL A 588 -27.74 8.08 -32.72
C VAL A 588 -28.04 6.83 -31.89
N LEU A 589 -27.23 6.59 -30.85
CA LEU A 589 -27.46 5.58 -29.85
C LEU A 589 -27.65 6.24 -28.50
N GLU A 590 -28.49 5.65 -27.65
CA GLU A 590 -28.57 6.00 -26.23
C GLU A 590 -27.28 5.66 -25.49
N ILE A 591 -26.95 6.46 -24.50
CA ILE A 591 -25.69 6.35 -23.74
C ILE A 591 -25.76 5.14 -22.81
N ASN A 592 -24.76 4.26 -22.90
CA ASN A 592 -24.56 3.15 -22.01
C ASN A 592 -23.72 3.55 -20.79
N TRP A 593 -23.64 2.65 -19.79
CA TRP A 593 -22.91 2.87 -18.55
C TRP A 593 -21.43 3.24 -18.77
N GLY A 594 -20.71 2.44 -19.57
CA GLY A 594 -19.28 2.65 -19.77
C GLY A 594 -18.93 3.98 -20.41
N PHE A 595 -19.76 4.48 -21.32
CA PHE A 595 -19.59 5.81 -21.91
C PHE A 595 -19.95 6.91 -20.91
N ALA A 596 -21.05 6.77 -20.17
CA ALA A 596 -21.47 7.74 -19.15
C ALA A 596 -20.40 7.91 -18.05
N GLU A 597 -19.82 6.81 -17.58
CA GLU A 597 -18.75 6.82 -16.60
C GLU A 597 -17.49 7.54 -17.13
N ASN A 598 -17.04 7.21 -18.36
CA ASN A 598 -15.91 7.92 -18.99
C ASN A 598 -16.22 9.39 -19.22
N MET A 599 -17.46 9.76 -19.54
CA MET A 599 -17.88 11.14 -19.68
C MET A 599 -17.90 11.90 -18.35
N ALA A 600 -18.25 11.25 -17.24
CA ALA A 600 -18.11 11.84 -15.92
C ALA A 600 -16.63 12.21 -15.66
N TYR A 601 -15.71 11.30 -15.93
CA TYR A 601 -14.28 11.59 -15.83
C TYR A 601 -13.83 12.71 -16.76
N ALA A 602 -14.23 12.68 -18.04
CA ALA A 602 -13.85 13.68 -19.03
C ALA A 602 -14.30 15.09 -18.62
N THR A 603 -15.54 15.21 -18.13
CA THR A 603 -16.08 16.50 -17.67
C THR A 603 -15.34 17.01 -16.42
N LEU A 604 -15.09 16.17 -15.43
CA LEU A 604 -14.33 16.54 -14.23
C LEU A 604 -12.89 16.96 -14.56
N LEU A 605 -12.20 16.22 -15.44
CA LEU A 605 -10.86 16.59 -15.90
C LEU A 605 -10.87 17.95 -16.61
N SER A 606 -11.92 18.26 -17.40
CA SER A 606 -12.04 19.57 -18.06
C SER A 606 -12.32 20.72 -17.07
N GLU A 607 -12.75 20.39 -15.87
CA GLU A 607 -12.93 21.29 -14.72
C GLU A 607 -11.73 21.24 -13.75
N SER A 608 -10.60 20.63 -14.19
CA SER A 608 -9.33 20.53 -13.47
C SER A 608 -9.35 19.67 -12.20
N PHE A 609 -10.31 18.75 -12.06
CA PHE A 609 -10.28 17.76 -10.99
C PHE A 609 -9.30 16.63 -11.36
N PRO A 610 -8.25 16.35 -10.57
CA PRO A 610 -7.42 15.17 -10.76
C PRO A 610 -8.20 13.92 -10.40
N ILE A 611 -7.98 12.85 -11.16
CA ILE A 611 -8.68 11.58 -10.96
C ILE A 611 -7.67 10.45 -10.85
N ARG A 612 -7.85 9.59 -9.81
CA ARG A 612 -7.09 8.37 -9.61
C ARG A 612 -8.05 7.20 -9.47
N ILE A 613 -7.81 6.14 -10.25
CA ILE A 613 -8.61 4.92 -10.25
C ILE A 613 -7.66 3.73 -10.10
N THR A 614 -7.90 2.87 -9.12
CA THR A 614 -7.15 1.63 -8.92
C THR A 614 -8.08 0.47 -8.60
N GLY A 615 -7.59 -0.72 -8.80
CA GLY A 615 -8.28 -2.00 -8.58
C GLY A 615 -7.85 -3.02 -9.62
N GLN A 616 -8.36 -4.23 -9.50
CA GLN A 616 -8.05 -5.30 -10.45
C GLN A 616 -8.85 -5.07 -11.74
N ASP A 617 -8.19 -5.15 -12.90
CA ASP A 617 -8.78 -4.96 -14.25
C ASP A 617 -9.45 -3.60 -14.51
N VAL A 618 -9.17 -2.56 -13.72
CA VAL A 618 -9.89 -1.27 -13.83
C VAL A 618 -9.66 -0.55 -15.15
N ARG A 619 -8.53 -0.76 -15.81
CA ARG A 619 -8.22 -0.10 -17.10
C ARG A 619 -9.19 -0.50 -18.21
N ARG A 620 -9.66 -1.73 -18.20
CA ARG A 620 -10.71 -2.25 -19.07
C ARG A 620 -12.09 -2.22 -18.41
N GLY A 621 -12.11 -2.40 -17.09
CA GLY A 621 -13.26 -2.79 -16.29
C GLY A 621 -13.44 -4.30 -16.32
N THR A 622 -13.64 -4.95 -15.16
CA THR A 622 -13.81 -6.42 -15.05
C THR A 622 -14.85 -6.97 -16.02
N PHE A 623 -15.92 -6.22 -16.25
CA PHE A 623 -17.01 -6.60 -17.14
C PHE A 623 -16.85 -6.04 -18.57
N SER A 624 -15.65 -5.64 -18.98
CA SER A 624 -15.34 -5.06 -20.30
C SER A 624 -16.25 -3.87 -20.65
N HIS A 625 -16.53 -3.00 -19.73
CA HIS A 625 -17.43 -1.84 -19.89
C HIS A 625 -16.69 -0.52 -20.02
N ARG A 626 -15.59 -0.33 -19.26
CA ARG A 626 -14.92 0.97 -19.12
C ARG A 626 -14.00 1.29 -20.30
N HIS A 627 -13.11 0.39 -20.67
CA HIS A 627 -12.10 0.61 -21.72
C HIS A 627 -11.51 2.02 -21.69
N ALA A 628 -11.03 2.44 -20.52
CA ALA A 628 -10.33 3.72 -20.35
C ALA A 628 -8.90 3.67 -20.90
N CYS A 629 -8.35 2.48 -21.05
CA CYS A 629 -7.11 2.19 -21.76
C CYS A 629 -7.38 1.19 -22.88
N VAL A 630 -6.86 1.46 -24.07
CA VAL A 630 -6.88 0.53 -25.20
C VAL A 630 -5.46 0.27 -25.66
N PHE A 631 -5.25 -0.84 -26.37
CA PHE A 631 -3.93 -1.27 -26.77
C PHE A 631 -3.86 -1.38 -28.30
N ASP A 632 -2.72 -0.94 -28.85
CA ASP A 632 -2.40 -1.19 -30.25
C ASP A 632 -2.18 -2.68 -30.46
N LYS A 633 -2.79 -3.25 -31.49
CA LYS A 633 -2.70 -4.69 -31.75
C LYS A 633 -1.35 -5.12 -32.35
N GLU A 634 -0.53 -4.20 -32.82
CA GLU A 634 0.76 -4.51 -33.47
C GLU A 634 1.94 -4.44 -32.51
N ASP A 635 1.98 -3.42 -31.65
CA ASP A 635 3.12 -3.22 -30.74
C ASP A 635 2.74 -3.31 -29.26
N GLY A 636 1.43 -3.48 -28.94
CA GLY A 636 0.94 -3.58 -27.56
C GLY A 636 0.96 -2.26 -26.79
N GLN A 637 1.27 -1.13 -27.43
CA GLN A 637 1.30 0.17 -26.74
C GLN A 637 -0.08 0.55 -26.23
N GLY A 638 -0.16 0.95 -24.95
CA GLY A 638 -1.40 1.41 -24.34
C GLY A 638 -1.67 2.88 -24.61
N PHE A 639 -2.92 3.20 -24.92
CA PHE A 639 -3.42 4.57 -25.10
C PHE A 639 -4.59 4.86 -24.17
N ILE A 640 -4.53 6.00 -23.46
CA ILE A 640 -5.55 6.47 -22.52
C ILE A 640 -6.08 7.81 -23.03
N PRO A 641 -7.26 7.86 -23.68
CA PRO A 641 -7.82 9.10 -24.22
C PRO A 641 -8.01 10.20 -23.16
N LEU A 642 -8.45 9.84 -21.96
CA LEU A 642 -8.67 10.76 -20.83
C LEU A 642 -7.41 11.49 -20.39
N SER A 643 -6.23 10.87 -20.55
CA SER A 643 -4.94 11.51 -20.22
C SER A 643 -4.64 12.72 -21.10
N LYS A 644 -5.16 12.75 -22.35
CA LYS A 644 -5.02 13.89 -23.24
C LYS A 644 -5.88 15.08 -22.76
N ILE A 645 -7.08 14.80 -22.24
CA ILE A 645 -7.94 15.82 -21.66
C ILE A 645 -7.28 16.37 -20.40
N ALA A 646 -6.78 15.48 -19.53
CA ALA A 646 -6.10 15.88 -18.30
C ALA A 646 -4.90 16.81 -18.59
N GLN A 647 -4.05 16.45 -19.56
CA GLN A 647 -2.91 17.27 -19.97
C GLN A 647 -3.34 18.65 -20.49
N ALA A 648 -4.40 18.72 -21.30
CA ALA A 648 -4.91 19.97 -21.85
C ALA A 648 -5.47 20.92 -20.77
N HIS A 649 -5.87 20.41 -19.61
CA HIS A 649 -6.43 21.17 -18.50
C HIS A 649 -5.49 21.21 -17.27
N ASN A 650 -4.20 20.90 -17.47
CA ASN A 650 -3.16 20.91 -16.45
C ASN A 650 -3.54 20.14 -15.17
N THR A 651 -4.17 18.98 -15.38
CA THR A 651 -4.57 18.06 -14.33
C THR A 651 -4.09 16.63 -14.63
N ARG A 652 -4.52 15.63 -13.85
CA ARG A 652 -4.06 14.25 -13.95
C ARG A 652 -5.22 13.28 -14.10
N PHE A 653 -4.99 12.26 -14.91
CA PHE A 653 -5.80 11.06 -14.95
C PHE A 653 -4.89 9.86 -14.80
N ASP A 654 -4.97 9.22 -13.63
CA ASP A 654 -4.18 8.05 -13.27
C ASP A 654 -5.10 6.84 -13.14
N ILE A 655 -4.87 5.81 -13.95
CA ILE A 655 -5.62 4.55 -13.87
C ILE A 655 -4.65 3.38 -13.90
N TYR A 656 -4.69 2.55 -12.86
CA TYR A 656 -3.76 1.44 -12.68
C TYR A 656 -4.49 0.16 -12.29
N ASP A 657 -4.25 -0.92 -13.05
CA ASP A 657 -4.56 -2.26 -12.56
C ASP A 657 -3.64 -2.54 -11.37
N SER A 658 -4.24 -2.88 -10.23
CA SER A 658 -3.51 -3.16 -9.00
C SER A 658 -2.92 -4.57 -9.00
N LEU A 659 -2.01 -4.82 -8.05
CA LEU A 659 -1.68 -6.19 -7.66
C LEU A 659 -2.92 -6.86 -7.04
N LEU A 660 -2.87 -8.18 -6.92
CA LEU A 660 -3.97 -8.99 -6.39
C LEU A 660 -4.00 -8.90 -4.85
N SER A 661 -4.47 -7.78 -4.35
CA SER A 661 -4.63 -7.45 -2.94
C SER A 661 -5.78 -6.47 -2.80
N GLU A 662 -6.64 -6.68 -1.84
CA GLU A 662 -7.71 -5.75 -1.46
C GLU A 662 -7.27 -4.88 -0.28
N GLU A 663 -6.65 -5.47 0.73
CA GLU A 663 -6.36 -4.80 2.01
C GLU A 663 -5.35 -3.67 1.85
N ALA A 664 -4.15 -3.94 1.36
CA ALA A 664 -3.14 -2.91 1.20
C ALA A 664 -3.52 -1.89 0.11
N VAL A 665 -4.16 -2.32 -0.98
CA VAL A 665 -4.57 -1.41 -2.06
C VAL A 665 -5.65 -0.44 -1.56
N LEU A 666 -6.68 -0.93 -0.86
CA LEU A 666 -7.72 -0.06 -0.30
C LEU A 666 -7.16 0.86 0.78
N GLY A 667 -6.27 0.37 1.64
CA GLY A 667 -5.57 1.18 2.64
C GLY A 667 -4.75 2.31 2.00
N PHE A 668 -4.06 2.03 0.91
CA PHE A 668 -3.32 3.02 0.14
C PHE A 668 -4.25 4.08 -0.46
N GLU A 669 -5.33 3.69 -1.12
CA GLU A 669 -6.27 4.63 -1.74
C GLU A 669 -7.01 5.48 -0.70
N TYR A 670 -7.30 4.90 0.48
CA TYR A 670 -7.79 5.69 1.61
C TYR A 670 -6.77 6.78 2.02
N GLY A 671 -5.50 6.40 2.23
CA GLY A 671 -4.43 7.34 2.57
C GLY A 671 -4.23 8.42 1.51
N TYR A 672 -4.34 8.05 0.25
CA TYR A 672 -4.25 8.96 -0.89
C TYR A 672 -5.40 9.98 -0.86
N SER A 673 -6.63 9.53 -0.74
CA SER A 673 -7.83 10.38 -0.74
C SER A 673 -7.91 11.29 0.49
N ALA A 674 -7.51 10.78 1.67
CA ALA A 674 -7.44 11.55 2.91
C ALA A 674 -6.34 12.61 2.94
N THR A 675 -5.47 12.64 1.93
CA THR A 675 -4.36 13.59 1.81
C THR A 675 -4.56 14.59 0.67
N TRP A 676 -5.36 14.24 -0.33
CA TRP A 676 -5.61 15.10 -1.50
C TRP A 676 -7.12 15.27 -1.77
N PRO A 677 -7.80 16.18 -1.04
CA PRO A 677 -9.25 16.32 -1.10
C PRO A 677 -9.77 16.95 -2.38
N THR A 678 -8.95 17.61 -3.21
CA THR A 678 -9.39 18.19 -4.49
C THR A 678 -9.56 17.14 -5.59
N GLY A 679 -9.00 15.93 -5.40
CA GLY A 679 -9.05 14.85 -6.37
C GLY A 679 -10.22 13.88 -6.13
N LEU A 680 -10.61 13.17 -7.19
CA LEU A 680 -11.51 12.03 -7.13
C LEU A 680 -10.65 10.75 -7.10
N THR A 681 -10.64 10.08 -5.96
CA THR A 681 -9.93 8.81 -5.77
C THR A 681 -10.94 7.68 -5.74
N ILE A 682 -10.74 6.67 -6.57
CA ILE A 682 -11.64 5.54 -6.76
C ILE A 682 -10.87 4.23 -6.57
N TRP A 683 -11.38 3.36 -5.75
CA TRP A 683 -10.99 1.95 -5.71
C TRP A 683 -12.16 1.08 -6.18
N GLU A 684 -11.90 0.18 -7.13
CA GLU A 684 -12.89 -0.77 -7.62
C GLU A 684 -12.49 -2.19 -7.22
N ALA A 685 -13.39 -2.89 -6.53
CA ALA A 685 -13.26 -4.31 -6.32
C ALA A 685 -13.53 -5.07 -7.64
N GLN A 686 -12.86 -6.20 -7.88
CA GLN A 686 -13.15 -7.03 -9.05
C GLN A 686 -14.59 -7.55 -9.02
N PHE A 687 -15.02 -8.05 -7.86
CA PHE A 687 -16.41 -8.23 -7.45
C PHE A 687 -16.58 -7.62 -6.06
N GLY A 688 -17.73 -7.07 -5.78
CA GLY A 688 -18.03 -6.50 -4.47
C GLY A 688 -17.91 -7.50 -3.33
N ASP A 689 -18.07 -8.79 -3.63
CA ASP A 689 -17.87 -9.89 -2.69
C ASP A 689 -16.49 -9.89 -2.04
N PHE A 690 -15.46 -9.47 -2.78
CA PHE A 690 -14.06 -9.50 -2.30
C PHE A 690 -13.70 -8.35 -1.38
N VAL A 691 -14.57 -7.37 -1.22
CA VAL A 691 -14.32 -6.22 -0.31
C VAL A 691 -14.08 -6.64 1.14
N ASN A 692 -14.57 -7.82 1.54
CA ASN A 692 -14.34 -8.37 2.88
C ASN A 692 -12.86 -8.71 3.16
N GLY A 693 -12.04 -8.90 2.12
CA GLY A 693 -10.58 -9.02 2.26
C GLY A 693 -9.92 -7.75 2.80
N ALA A 694 -10.60 -6.60 2.72
CA ALA A 694 -10.15 -5.31 3.26
C ALA A 694 -11.04 -4.78 4.39
N GLN A 695 -11.78 -5.65 5.09
CA GLN A 695 -12.75 -5.24 6.12
C GLN A 695 -12.12 -4.39 7.22
N VAL A 696 -10.88 -4.67 7.61
CA VAL A 696 -10.17 -3.89 8.63
C VAL A 696 -9.96 -2.43 8.19
N VAL A 697 -9.70 -2.18 6.92
CA VAL A 697 -9.57 -0.82 6.38
C VAL A 697 -10.92 -0.10 6.40
N ILE A 698 -12.00 -0.81 6.06
CA ILE A 698 -13.35 -0.26 6.12
C ILE A 698 -13.68 0.15 7.54
N ASP A 699 -13.54 -0.77 8.52
CA ASP A 699 -13.96 -0.55 9.90
C ASP A 699 -13.08 0.48 10.62
N GLN A 700 -11.76 0.43 10.41
CA GLN A 700 -10.82 1.23 11.18
C GLN A 700 -10.55 2.62 10.60
N PHE A 701 -10.72 2.78 9.27
CA PHE A 701 -10.44 4.04 8.60
C PHE A 701 -11.66 4.62 7.88
N ILE A 702 -12.23 3.91 6.89
CA ILE A 702 -13.23 4.49 5.99
C ILE A 702 -14.47 4.97 6.74
N VAL A 703 -15.02 4.16 7.65
CA VAL A 703 -16.27 4.49 8.34
C VAL A 703 -16.09 5.24 9.65
N SER A 704 -14.88 5.24 10.24
CA SER A 704 -14.68 5.70 11.62
C SER A 704 -13.63 6.78 11.81
N ALA A 705 -12.73 7.01 10.83
CA ALA A 705 -11.62 7.94 11.00
C ALA A 705 -12.04 9.39 11.20
N GLN A 706 -13.15 9.83 10.60
CA GLN A 706 -13.68 11.17 10.80
C GLN A 706 -14.05 11.40 12.27
N HIS A 707 -14.75 10.45 12.89
CA HIS A 707 -15.21 10.57 14.27
C HIS A 707 -14.13 10.31 15.32
N LYS A 708 -13.14 9.44 14.98
CA LYS A 708 -12.02 9.13 15.89
C LYS A 708 -10.89 10.16 15.82
N TRP A 709 -10.57 10.64 14.61
CA TRP A 709 -9.34 11.39 14.35
C TRP A 709 -9.56 12.66 13.53
N GLU A 710 -10.81 13.03 13.24
CA GLU A 710 -11.14 14.19 12.41
C GLU A 710 -10.51 14.12 11.00
N ARG A 711 -10.37 12.90 10.45
CA ARG A 711 -9.78 12.68 9.13
C ARG A 711 -10.85 12.46 8.08
N LEU A 712 -11.00 13.45 7.19
CA LEU A 712 -11.94 13.40 6.08
C LEU A 712 -11.37 12.62 4.90
N SER A 713 -12.23 11.95 4.15
CA SER A 713 -11.86 11.24 2.92
C SER A 713 -13.01 11.30 1.92
N GLY A 714 -12.71 11.63 0.67
CA GLY A 714 -13.65 11.58 -0.45
C GLY A 714 -13.56 10.31 -1.28
N LEU A 715 -12.99 9.22 -0.72
CA LEU A 715 -12.79 7.95 -1.42
C LEU A 715 -14.10 7.39 -1.96
N VAL A 716 -14.05 6.88 -3.20
CA VAL A 716 -15.16 6.14 -3.82
C VAL A 716 -14.80 4.67 -3.89
N LEU A 717 -15.69 3.82 -3.42
CA LEU A 717 -15.62 2.38 -3.59
C LEU A 717 -16.64 1.97 -4.65
N LEU A 718 -16.18 1.36 -5.75
CA LEU A 718 -17.05 0.73 -6.75
C LEU A 718 -17.12 -0.76 -6.46
N LEU A 719 -18.29 -1.24 -6.08
CA LEU A 719 -18.51 -2.61 -5.64
C LEU A 719 -19.52 -3.33 -6.55
N PRO A 720 -19.06 -4.10 -7.55
CA PRO A 720 -19.94 -4.86 -8.43
C PRO A 720 -20.84 -5.81 -7.64
N HIS A 721 -22.15 -5.69 -7.83
CA HIS A 721 -23.18 -6.41 -7.11
C HIS A 721 -24.33 -6.76 -8.07
N GLY A 722 -24.94 -7.90 -7.86
CA GLY A 722 -26.12 -8.34 -8.60
C GLY A 722 -26.28 -9.86 -8.59
N TYR A 723 -27.48 -10.32 -8.44
CA TYR A 723 -27.84 -11.74 -8.45
C TYR A 723 -28.09 -12.19 -9.89
N GLU A 724 -27.14 -12.90 -10.46
CA GLU A 724 -27.09 -13.25 -11.90
C GLU A 724 -26.72 -14.72 -12.14
N GLY A 725 -26.90 -15.59 -11.12
CA GLY A 725 -26.58 -17.00 -11.22
C GLY A 725 -25.09 -17.35 -11.21
N GLN A 726 -24.23 -16.43 -10.75
CA GLN A 726 -22.77 -16.60 -10.71
C GLN A 726 -22.27 -17.21 -9.39
N GLY A 727 -23.20 -17.72 -8.57
CA GLY A 727 -22.88 -18.37 -7.29
C GLY A 727 -22.65 -17.40 -6.12
N PRO A 728 -22.32 -17.95 -4.95
CA PRO A 728 -22.32 -17.19 -3.68
C PRO A 728 -21.20 -16.14 -3.56
N GLU A 729 -20.14 -16.24 -4.35
CA GLU A 729 -18.95 -15.39 -4.19
C GLU A 729 -18.80 -14.35 -5.32
N HIS A 730 -19.82 -14.22 -6.18
CA HIS A 730 -19.82 -13.28 -7.31
C HIS A 730 -21.17 -12.57 -7.44
N SER A 731 -21.88 -12.39 -6.33
CA SER A 731 -23.24 -11.86 -6.33
C SER A 731 -23.42 -10.65 -5.40
N SER A 732 -22.81 -10.64 -4.21
CA SER A 732 -23.14 -9.69 -3.17
C SER A 732 -21.94 -8.90 -2.64
N ALA A 733 -22.01 -7.58 -2.79
CA ALA A 733 -21.14 -6.65 -2.07
C ALA A 733 -21.50 -6.52 -0.57
N ARG A 734 -22.48 -7.29 -0.09
CA ARG A 734 -22.95 -7.30 1.30
C ARG A 734 -23.41 -5.92 1.77
N ILE A 735 -24.40 -5.40 1.10
CA ILE A 735 -25.01 -4.09 1.36
C ILE A 735 -25.39 -3.92 2.84
N GLU A 736 -25.95 -4.96 3.46
CA GLU A 736 -26.34 -5.00 4.86
C GLU A 736 -25.20 -4.67 5.83
N ARG A 737 -23.96 -5.04 5.51
CA ARG A 737 -22.78 -4.74 6.34
C ARG A 737 -22.44 -3.27 6.29
N PHE A 738 -22.46 -2.65 5.12
CA PHE A 738 -22.25 -1.21 4.98
C PHE A 738 -23.36 -0.42 5.66
N LEU A 739 -24.62 -0.83 5.51
CA LEU A 739 -25.75 -0.16 6.13
C LEU A 739 -25.75 -0.27 7.66
N GLN A 740 -25.22 -1.37 8.21
CA GLN A 740 -25.01 -1.53 9.65
C GLN A 740 -23.94 -0.56 10.19
N LEU A 741 -22.90 -0.25 9.38
CA LEU A 741 -21.83 0.68 9.75
C LEU A 741 -22.22 2.17 9.61
N CYS A 742 -23.40 2.47 9.06
CA CYS A 742 -23.88 3.83 8.82
C CYS A 742 -24.34 4.52 10.09
N ALA A 743 -23.68 5.59 10.46
CA ALA A 743 -24.09 6.47 11.57
C ALA A 743 -23.55 7.89 11.38
N SER A 744 -24.26 8.90 11.84
CA SER A 744 -23.81 10.30 11.85
C SER A 744 -23.25 10.78 10.50
N GLU A 745 -23.85 10.34 9.39
CA GLU A 745 -23.48 10.69 8.01
C GLU A 745 -22.01 10.36 7.64
N ASN A 746 -21.44 9.33 8.27
CA ASN A 746 -20.03 8.93 8.15
C ASN A 746 -19.63 8.41 6.76
N ILE A 747 -20.56 7.81 6.02
CA ILE A 747 -20.37 7.31 4.65
C ILE A 747 -21.63 7.56 3.82
N GLN A 748 -21.53 7.37 2.51
CA GLN A 748 -22.68 7.34 1.61
C GLN A 748 -22.80 5.94 1.02
N VAL A 749 -24.02 5.42 0.91
CA VAL A 749 -24.30 4.14 0.22
C VAL A 749 -25.31 4.41 -0.89
N CYS A 750 -24.90 4.23 -2.15
CA CYS A 750 -25.72 4.49 -3.32
C CYS A 750 -25.77 3.27 -4.26
N VAL A 751 -26.92 3.07 -4.88
CA VAL A 751 -27.19 1.98 -5.84
C VAL A 751 -27.70 2.61 -7.14
N PRO A 752 -26.82 3.25 -7.93
CA PRO A 752 -27.24 3.86 -9.19
C PRO A 752 -27.75 2.80 -10.17
N SER A 753 -28.89 3.03 -10.77
CA SER A 753 -29.55 2.06 -11.66
C SER A 753 -29.53 2.48 -13.13
N SER A 754 -29.01 3.64 -13.49
CA SER A 754 -28.92 4.10 -14.88
C SER A 754 -27.60 4.83 -15.18
N PRO A 755 -27.20 4.97 -16.46
CA PRO A 755 -26.01 5.72 -16.87
C PRO A 755 -25.99 7.17 -16.41
N SER A 756 -27.12 7.88 -16.43
CA SER A 756 -27.22 9.26 -15.94
C SER A 756 -26.98 9.34 -14.43
N GLN A 757 -27.44 8.37 -13.67
CA GLN A 757 -27.26 8.33 -12.21
C GLN A 757 -25.78 8.17 -11.83
N ILE A 758 -25.04 7.24 -12.43
CA ILE A 758 -23.60 7.11 -12.13
C ILE A 758 -22.81 8.34 -12.59
N PHE A 759 -23.16 8.94 -13.74
CA PHE A 759 -22.54 10.18 -14.22
C PHE A 759 -22.65 11.31 -13.18
N HIS A 760 -23.86 11.56 -12.72
CA HIS A 760 -24.13 12.61 -11.76
C HIS A 760 -23.62 12.29 -10.35
N LEU A 761 -23.62 11.03 -9.96
CA LEU A 761 -23.11 10.59 -8.65
C LEU A 761 -21.60 10.86 -8.53
N LEU A 762 -20.82 10.51 -9.56
CA LEU A 762 -19.37 10.74 -9.58
C LEU A 762 -19.05 12.24 -9.62
N ARG A 763 -19.79 13.02 -10.43
CA ARG A 763 -19.64 14.47 -10.45
C ARG A 763 -20.02 15.10 -9.10
N ARG A 764 -21.14 14.67 -8.48
CA ARG A 764 -21.56 15.13 -7.15
C ARG A 764 -20.46 14.90 -6.11
N GLN A 765 -19.83 13.75 -6.11
CA GLN A 765 -18.76 13.39 -5.17
C GLN A 765 -17.51 14.28 -5.32
N ALA A 766 -17.15 14.62 -6.54
CA ALA A 766 -15.98 15.45 -6.83
C ALA A 766 -16.23 16.95 -6.57
N ILE A 767 -17.36 17.47 -7.04
CA ILE A 767 -17.67 18.92 -7.05
C ILE A 767 -18.02 19.41 -5.66
N ARG A 768 -18.79 18.62 -4.90
CA ARG A 768 -19.22 18.96 -3.56
C ARG A 768 -18.00 19.09 -2.61
N LYS A 769 -18.00 20.12 -1.77
CA LYS A 769 -16.92 20.33 -0.80
C LYS A 769 -16.90 19.32 0.35
N MET A 770 -18.01 18.64 0.61
CA MET A 770 -18.05 17.57 1.60
C MET A 770 -17.14 16.40 1.19
N ARG A 771 -16.31 15.95 2.11
CA ARG A 771 -15.40 14.81 1.92
C ARG A 771 -15.79 13.66 2.83
N THR A 772 -16.81 12.93 2.39
CA THR A 772 -17.33 11.71 3.02
C THR A 772 -17.20 10.54 2.03
N PRO A 773 -16.74 9.36 2.45
CA PRO A 773 -16.58 8.22 1.55
C PRO A 773 -17.89 7.81 0.89
N LEU A 774 -17.82 7.40 -0.37
CA LEU A 774 -18.95 6.96 -1.18
C LEU A 774 -18.81 5.49 -1.55
N VAL A 775 -19.75 4.69 -1.08
CA VAL A 775 -19.89 3.27 -1.45
C VAL A 775 -20.92 3.19 -2.58
N VAL A 776 -20.46 2.84 -3.77
CA VAL A 776 -21.31 2.62 -4.95
C VAL A 776 -21.51 1.13 -5.14
N ILE A 777 -22.72 0.68 -4.94
CA ILE A 777 -23.16 -0.68 -5.29
C ILE A 777 -23.39 -0.68 -6.81
N SER A 778 -22.33 -0.96 -7.56
CA SER A 778 -22.36 -0.89 -9.02
C SER A 778 -22.96 -2.16 -9.63
N PRO A 779 -23.69 -2.07 -10.73
CA PRO A 779 -24.28 -3.25 -11.37
C PRO A 779 -23.23 -4.04 -12.17
N LYS A 780 -23.63 -5.25 -12.58
CA LYS A 780 -22.86 -6.12 -13.48
C LYS A 780 -23.56 -6.23 -14.85
N SER A 781 -24.72 -6.89 -14.92
CA SER A 781 -25.44 -7.06 -16.18
C SER A 781 -26.00 -5.75 -16.76
N LEU A 782 -26.41 -4.79 -15.91
CA LEU A 782 -26.89 -3.49 -16.37
C LEU A 782 -25.85 -2.68 -17.14
N LEU A 783 -24.57 -2.97 -16.97
CA LEU A 783 -23.49 -2.35 -17.73
C LEU A 783 -23.65 -2.53 -19.25
N ARG A 784 -24.40 -3.54 -19.66
CA ARG A 784 -24.67 -3.89 -21.07
C ARG A 784 -26.15 -4.11 -21.39
N ASN A 785 -27.04 -3.87 -20.43
CA ASN A 785 -28.48 -4.06 -20.65
C ASN A 785 -28.97 -2.95 -21.59
N PRO A 786 -29.60 -3.28 -22.73
CA PRO A 786 -30.09 -2.29 -23.68
C PRO A 786 -31.24 -1.40 -23.13
N GLN A 787 -31.90 -1.81 -22.04
CA GLN A 787 -32.90 -0.99 -21.34
C GLN A 787 -32.24 -0.02 -20.32
N ALA A 788 -31.03 -0.31 -19.87
CA ALA A 788 -30.29 0.53 -18.93
C ALA A 788 -29.43 1.55 -19.69
N THR A 789 -30.07 2.47 -20.36
CA THR A 789 -29.47 3.56 -21.16
C THR A 789 -29.98 4.92 -20.68
N SER A 790 -29.35 5.98 -21.13
CA SER A 790 -29.77 7.36 -20.84
C SER A 790 -29.53 8.26 -22.04
N SER A 791 -30.37 9.28 -22.21
CA SER A 791 -30.21 10.31 -23.24
C SER A 791 -29.08 11.28 -22.89
N ILE A 792 -28.49 11.93 -23.89
CA ILE A 792 -27.56 13.06 -23.69
C ILE A 792 -28.17 14.13 -22.77
N LYS A 793 -29.48 14.41 -22.93
CA LYS A 793 -30.16 15.41 -22.12
C LYS A 793 -30.14 15.09 -20.64
N GLU A 794 -30.35 13.83 -20.27
CA GLU A 794 -30.29 13.40 -18.87
C GLU A 794 -28.89 13.57 -18.24
N LEU A 795 -27.81 13.45 -19.05
CA LEU A 795 -26.45 13.66 -18.56
C LEU A 795 -26.08 15.17 -18.49
N VAL A 796 -26.55 15.99 -19.40
CA VAL A 796 -26.14 17.40 -19.45
C VAL A 796 -27.01 18.32 -18.59
N ASP A 797 -28.34 18.07 -18.53
CA ASP A 797 -29.31 18.88 -17.81
C ASP A 797 -29.85 18.22 -16.51
N GLY A 798 -29.45 17.00 -16.25
CA GLY A 798 -29.93 16.21 -15.11
C GLY A 798 -29.18 16.47 -13.80
N SER A 799 -29.51 15.63 -12.81
CA SER A 799 -28.86 15.58 -11.51
C SER A 799 -28.97 14.17 -10.91
N PHE A 800 -28.14 13.84 -9.92
CA PHE A 800 -28.34 12.63 -9.15
C PHE A 800 -29.63 12.71 -8.35
N LYS A 801 -30.53 11.76 -8.56
CA LYS A 801 -31.81 11.63 -7.85
C LYS A 801 -31.68 10.55 -6.79
N CYS A 802 -31.91 10.90 -5.53
CA CYS A 802 -31.89 9.92 -4.43
C CYS A 802 -33.06 8.95 -4.50
N VAL A 803 -34.20 9.39 -5.02
CA VAL A 803 -35.39 8.60 -5.29
C VAL A 803 -35.87 8.90 -6.71
N ILE A 804 -36.13 7.87 -7.49
CA ILE A 804 -36.67 8.01 -8.86
C ILE A 804 -38.11 7.49 -8.87
N ASP A 805 -39.02 8.39 -9.27
CA ASP A 805 -40.45 8.11 -9.42
C ASP A 805 -40.73 7.26 -10.67
N ASP A 806 -41.85 6.54 -10.68
CA ASP A 806 -42.33 5.86 -11.88
C ASP A 806 -42.83 6.88 -12.92
N SER A 807 -42.67 6.56 -14.20
CA SER A 807 -43.13 7.34 -15.33
C SER A 807 -44.66 7.26 -15.60
N VAL A 808 -45.40 6.58 -14.77
CA VAL A 808 -46.86 6.42 -14.92
C VAL A 808 -47.57 7.78 -14.88
N GLU A 809 -48.33 8.07 -15.91
CA GLU A 809 -49.08 9.34 -16.05
C GLU A 809 -50.24 9.45 -15.05
N GLU A 810 -51.04 8.38 -14.92
CA GLU A 810 -52.25 8.37 -14.08
C GLU A 810 -52.00 7.84 -12.65
N LYS A 811 -51.27 8.63 -11.87
CA LYS A 811 -50.90 8.24 -10.49
C LYS A 811 -52.09 7.94 -9.58
N ALA A 812 -53.24 8.49 -9.88
CA ALA A 812 -54.50 8.26 -9.14
C ALA A 812 -55.05 6.82 -9.31
N LYS A 813 -54.64 6.08 -10.36
CA LYS A 813 -55.06 4.69 -10.62
C LYS A 813 -54.13 3.67 -9.90
N ILE A 814 -53.05 4.11 -9.30
CA ILE A 814 -52.10 3.23 -8.66
C ILE A 814 -52.66 2.75 -7.31
N THR A 815 -52.75 1.43 -7.18
CA THR A 815 -53.19 0.76 -5.96
C THR A 815 -52.06 0.06 -5.23
N LYS A 816 -50.95 -0.24 -5.91
CA LYS A 816 -49.77 -0.88 -5.33
C LYS A 816 -48.48 -0.14 -5.66
N ILE A 817 -47.65 0.08 -4.65
CA ILE A 817 -46.32 0.67 -4.79
C ILE A 817 -45.23 -0.36 -4.48
N ILE A 818 -44.30 -0.54 -5.37
CA ILE A 818 -43.11 -1.35 -5.18
C ILE A 818 -41.88 -0.44 -5.09
N LEU A 819 -41.25 -0.42 -3.90
CA LEU A 819 -39.97 0.21 -3.68
C LEU A 819 -38.86 -0.82 -3.94
N CYS A 820 -37.84 -0.44 -4.68
CA CYS A 820 -36.69 -1.32 -4.97
C CYS A 820 -35.42 -0.51 -5.19
N SER A 821 -34.30 -1.19 -5.30
CA SER A 821 -32.98 -0.62 -5.66
C SER A 821 -32.26 -1.49 -6.68
N GLY A 822 -31.51 -0.86 -7.60
CA GLY A 822 -30.63 -1.55 -8.53
C GLY A 822 -31.35 -2.35 -9.63
N LYS A 823 -30.77 -3.49 -9.98
CA LYS A 823 -31.14 -4.29 -11.19
C LYS A 823 -32.57 -4.83 -11.16
N VAL A 824 -33.09 -5.19 -10.00
CA VAL A 824 -34.45 -5.78 -9.88
C VAL A 824 -35.54 -4.90 -10.45
N PHE A 825 -35.32 -3.59 -10.52
CA PHE A 825 -36.23 -2.66 -11.19
C PHE A 825 -36.49 -3.07 -12.64
N TYR A 826 -35.49 -3.46 -13.39
CA TYR A 826 -35.63 -3.82 -14.81
C TYR A 826 -36.41 -5.12 -14.98
N ASP A 827 -36.18 -6.13 -14.15
CA ASP A 827 -36.93 -7.38 -14.17
C ASP A 827 -38.41 -7.15 -13.82
N LEU A 828 -38.67 -6.33 -12.79
CA LEU A 828 -40.03 -5.93 -12.39
C LEU A 828 -40.72 -5.12 -13.51
N ASN A 829 -40.04 -4.16 -14.11
CA ASN A 829 -40.61 -3.30 -15.16
C ASN A 829 -40.95 -4.10 -16.44
N GLU A 830 -40.09 -5.04 -16.83
CA GLU A 830 -40.35 -5.91 -17.97
C GLU A 830 -41.58 -6.76 -17.73
N GLN A 831 -41.68 -7.46 -16.58
CA GLN A 831 -42.81 -8.31 -16.26
C GLN A 831 -44.11 -7.52 -15.99
N LYS A 832 -44.00 -6.33 -15.37
CA LYS A 832 -45.12 -5.39 -15.22
C LYS A 832 -45.74 -5.07 -16.58
N ASN A 833 -44.91 -4.75 -17.58
CA ASN A 833 -45.37 -4.42 -18.93
C ASN A 833 -45.97 -5.64 -19.65
N ILE A 834 -45.34 -6.82 -19.59
CA ILE A 834 -45.83 -8.06 -20.19
C ILE A 834 -47.20 -8.43 -19.59
N LYS A 835 -47.37 -8.34 -18.27
CA LYS A 835 -48.59 -8.67 -17.54
C LYS A 835 -49.64 -7.53 -17.53
N GLN A 836 -49.33 -6.38 -18.16
CA GLN A 836 -50.18 -5.19 -18.25
C GLN A 836 -50.67 -4.70 -16.87
N LYS A 837 -49.82 -4.73 -15.84
CA LYS A 837 -50.12 -4.29 -14.47
C LYS A 837 -50.05 -2.77 -14.35
N HIS A 838 -51.04 -2.06 -14.92
CA HIS A 838 -51.06 -0.58 -14.97
C HIS A 838 -51.39 0.08 -13.60
N ASN A 839 -51.82 -0.68 -12.63
CA ASN A 839 -52.15 -0.24 -11.28
C ASN A 839 -50.96 -0.28 -10.30
N ILE A 840 -49.76 -0.65 -10.79
CA ILE A 840 -48.55 -0.78 -9.98
C ILE A 840 -47.57 0.36 -10.35
N ALA A 841 -46.99 1.05 -9.35
CA ALA A 841 -45.88 1.97 -9.53
C ALA A 841 -44.56 1.38 -9.00
N LEU A 842 -43.48 1.54 -9.78
CA LEU A 842 -42.13 1.10 -9.41
C LEU A 842 -41.26 2.34 -9.04
N ILE A 843 -40.92 2.49 -7.78
CA ILE A 843 -40.12 3.60 -7.28
C ILE A 843 -38.74 3.08 -6.89
N ARG A 844 -37.68 3.70 -7.42
CA ARG A 844 -36.28 3.32 -7.16
C ARG A 844 -35.69 4.19 -6.05
N ILE A 845 -35.09 3.58 -5.05
CA ILE A 845 -34.28 4.28 -4.05
C ILE A 845 -32.82 4.10 -4.45
N GLU A 846 -32.21 5.17 -4.96
CA GLU A 846 -30.84 5.18 -5.50
C GLU A 846 -29.80 5.49 -4.41
N GLN A 847 -30.18 6.19 -3.34
CA GLN A 847 -29.35 6.45 -2.18
C GLN A 847 -29.94 5.78 -0.94
N LEU A 848 -29.26 4.76 -0.44
CA LEU A 848 -29.67 4.04 0.76
C LEU A 848 -29.23 4.77 2.04
N TYR A 849 -28.07 5.45 2.01
CA TYR A 849 -27.63 6.24 3.16
C TYR A 849 -26.80 7.46 2.72
N PRO A 850 -26.94 8.65 3.33
CA PRO A 850 -28.04 9.01 4.25
C PRO A 850 -29.40 8.81 3.61
N PHE A 851 -30.40 8.36 4.40
CA PHE A 851 -31.70 7.99 3.84
C PHE A 851 -32.50 9.23 3.38
N PRO A 852 -33.02 9.26 2.14
CA PRO A 852 -33.68 10.43 1.53
C PRO A 852 -35.14 10.57 1.97
N TYR A 853 -35.37 10.93 3.21
CA TYR A 853 -36.72 11.01 3.81
C TYR A 853 -37.64 11.96 3.03
N ASP A 854 -37.17 13.13 2.69
CA ASP A 854 -37.98 14.17 2.08
C ASP A 854 -38.24 13.89 0.57
N ASP A 855 -37.23 13.36 -0.14
CA ASP A 855 -37.41 12.94 -1.54
C ASP A 855 -38.44 11.81 -1.66
N LEU A 856 -38.37 10.82 -0.75
CA LEU A 856 -39.34 9.71 -0.73
C LEU A 856 -40.72 10.21 -0.38
N GLN A 857 -40.87 11.13 0.58
CA GLN A 857 -42.14 11.73 0.96
C GLN A 857 -42.74 12.51 -0.21
N GLU A 858 -41.93 13.30 -0.92
CA GLU A 858 -42.36 14.05 -2.11
C GLU A 858 -42.89 13.11 -3.19
N VAL A 859 -42.19 12.03 -3.48
CA VAL A 859 -42.64 11.05 -4.47
C VAL A 859 -43.91 10.36 -4.04
N LEU A 860 -44.02 9.85 -2.80
CA LEU A 860 -45.20 9.14 -2.31
C LEU A 860 -46.42 10.04 -2.24
N SER A 861 -46.27 11.34 -1.96
CA SER A 861 -47.39 12.31 -1.91
C SER A 861 -48.20 12.41 -3.20
N LYS A 862 -47.60 11.98 -4.35
CA LYS A 862 -48.30 11.98 -5.65
C LYS A 862 -49.26 10.82 -5.81
N TYR A 863 -49.16 9.78 -5.01
CA TYR A 863 -49.97 8.57 -5.04
C TYR A 863 -51.01 8.58 -3.90
N LYS A 864 -52.23 8.94 -4.22
CA LYS A 864 -53.27 9.16 -3.18
C LYS A 864 -54.07 7.89 -2.82
N ASN A 865 -54.08 6.92 -3.76
CA ASN A 865 -55.02 5.80 -3.69
C ASN A 865 -54.38 4.45 -3.56
N PHE A 866 -53.07 4.39 -3.26
CA PHE A 866 -52.40 3.10 -3.08
C PHE A 866 -52.92 2.40 -1.81
N GLU A 867 -53.11 1.11 -1.90
CA GLU A 867 -53.58 0.24 -0.81
C GLU A 867 -52.44 -0.57 -0.21
N GLU A 868 -51.45 -0.88 -1.04
CA GLU A 868 -50.30 -1.69 -0.65
C GLU A 868 -48.97 -1.02 -1.03
N ILE A 869 -47.97 -1.18 -0.14
CA ILE A 869 -46.58 -0.78 -0.38
C ILE A 869 -45.64 -1.90 0.03
N ILE A 870 -44.71 -2.27 -0.84
CA ILE A 870 -43.74 -3.31 -0.60
C ILE A 870 -42.33 -2.82 -0.85
N TRP A 871 -41.37 -3.41 -0.16
CA TRP A 871 -39.96 -3.37 -0.48
C TRP A 871 -39.61 -4.67 -1.21
N CYS A 872 -39.09 -4.60 -2.44
CA CYS A 872 -38.62 -5.74 -3.22
C CYS A 872 -37.10 -5.68 -3.35
N GLN A 873 -36.43 -6.72 -2.91
CA GLN A 873 -34.96 -6.87 -3.02
C GLN A 873 -34.59 -8.25 -3.56
N GLU A 874 -33.46 -8.32 -4.32
CA GLU A 874 -32.93 -9.60 -4.84
C GLU A 874 -32.19 -10.40 -3.78
N GLU A 875 -31.70 -9.74 -2.75
CA GLU A 875 -31.00 -10.34 -1.64
C GLU A 875 -31.93 -11.23 -0.80
N PRO A 876 -31.37 -12.26 -0.14
CA PRO A 876 -32.11 -13.06 0.82
C PRO A 876 -32.72 -12.22 1.94
N TYR A 877 -33.78 -12.76 2.58
CA TYR A 877 -34.53 -12.12 3.67
C TYR A 877 -33.64 -11.51 4.76
N ASN A 878 -32.57 -12.21 5.16
CA ASN A 878 -31.65 -11.81 6.20
C ASN A 878 -30.51 -10.88 5.72
N GLN A 879 -30.49 -10.51 4.44
CA GLN A 879 -29.45 -9.70 3.80
C GLN A 879 -30.07 -8.48 3.12
N GLY A 880 -29.24 -7.66 2.45
CA GLY A 880 -29.72 -6.47 1.74
C GLY A 880 -30.15 -5.33 2.64
N ALA A 881 -31.07 -4.49 2.16
CA ALA A 881 -31.42 -3.25 2.83
C ALA A 881 -32.60 -3.36 3.82
N TRP A 882 -33.34 -4.45 3.78
CA TRP A 882 -34.62 -4.56 4.51
C TRP A 882 -34.54 -4.17 6.00
N PHE A 883 -33.63 -4.78 6.75
CA PHE A 883 -33.57 -4.56 8.21
C PHE A 883 -33.14 -3.15 8.60
N SER A 884 -32.36 -2.49 7.76
CA SER A 884 -31.94 -1.11 7.97
C SER A 884 -32.95 -0.08 7.44
N HIS A 885 -33.83 -0.46 6.50
CA HIS A 885 -34.71 0.49 5.78
C HIS A 885 -36.19 0.41 6.17
N ARG A 886 -36.70 -0.74 6.59
CA ARG A 886 -38.13 -0.89 6.91
C ARG A 886 -38.66 0.19 7.87
N HIS A 887 -37.94 0.47 8.95
CA HIS A 887 -38.31 1.48 9.92
C HIS A 887 -38.17 2.92 9.39
N ARG A 888 -37.27 3.16 8.47
CA ARG A 888 -37.05 4.48 7.81
C ARG A 888 -38.18 4.76 6.85
N ILE A 889 -38.54 3.77 6.01
CA ILE A 889 -39.67 3.86 5.09
C ILE A 889 -40.96 4.00 5.87
N GLN A 890 -41.15 3.19 6.94
CA GLN A 890 -42.32 3.30 7.80
C GLN A 890 -42.46 4.71 8.39
N ARG A 891 -41.36 5.32 8.86
CA ARG A 891 -41.35 6.71 9.34
C ARG A 891 -41.85 7.71 8.28
N VAL A 892 -41.58 7.49 7.00
CA VAL A 892 -42.12 8.33 5.92
C VAL A 892 -43.61 8.10 5.77
N LEU A 893 -44.11 6.85 5.84
CA LEU A 893 -45.53 6.53 5.80
C LEU A 893 -46.29 7.14 6.98
N ASP A 894 -45.73 7.09 8.17
CA ASP A 894 -46.32 7.67 9.39
C ASP A 894 -46.53 9.19 9.27
N ARG A 895 -45.74 9.91 8.45
CA ARG A 895 -45.93 11.35 8.18
C ARG A 895 -47.26 11.64 7.44
N PHE A 896 -47.82 10.63 6.74
CA PHE A 896 -49.11 10.76 6.05
C PHE A 896 -50.31 10.38 6.93
N ASN A 897 -50.12 10.07 8.21
CA ASN A 897 -51.10 9.45 9.11
C ASN A 897 -51.66 8.12 8.57
N ASP A 898 -50.85 7.42 7.77
CA ASP A 898 -51.22 6.18 7.13
C ASP A 898 -50.87 5.00 8.02
N LYS A 899 -51.85 4.13 8.28
CA LYS A 899 -51.67 2.92 9.10
C LYS A 899 -51.07 1.74 8.31
N LYS A 900 -50.78 1.93 7.04
CA LYS A 900 -50.22 0.88 6.19
C LYS A 900 -48.82 0.50 6.67
N GLN A 901 -48.56 -0.79 6.68
CA GLN A 901 -47.25 -1.36 6.98
C GLN A 901 -46.56 -1.74 5.71
N ILE A 902 -45.27 -1.39 5.58
CA ILE A 902 -44.46 -1.86 4.46
C ILE A 902 -44.24 -3.38 4.58
N LYS A 903 -44.44 -4.10 3.50
CA LYS A 903 -44.18 -5.55 3.40
C LYS A 903 -42.85 -5.80 2.66
N LEU A 904 -42.32 -7.00 2.82
CA LEU A 904 -41.09 -7.45 2.13
C LEU A 904 -41.42 -8.51 1.10
N VAL A 905 -40.81 -8.38 -0.08
CA VAL A 905 -40.66 -9.45 -1.05
C VAL A 905 -39.15 -9.65 -1.30
N SER A 906 -38.66 -10.85 -1.04
CA SER A 906 -37.24 -11.21 -1.09
C SER A 906 -37.05 -12.69 -1.34
N ARG A 907 -35.83 -13.09 -1.66
CA ARG A 907 -35.46 -14.50 -1.61
C ARG A 907 -35.56 -15.07 -0.19
N PRO A 908 -35.73 -16.38 0.01
CA PRO A 908 -35.66 -17.01 1.32
C PRO A 908 -34.36 -16.67 2.06
N ALA A 909 -34.43 -16.67 3.39
CA ALA A 909 -33.21 -16.48 4.22
C ALA A 909 -32.15 -17.53 3.89
N ALA A 910 -30.90 -17.11 3.78
CA ALA A 910 -29.78 -17.97 3.43
C ALA A 910 -28.52 -17.60 4.17
N ALA A 911 -27.70 -18.60 4.51
CA ALA A 911 -26.38 -18.41 5.10
C ALA A 911 -25.36 -17.94 4.06
N ALA A 912 -25.41 -18.49 2.86
CA ALA A 912 -24.62 -18.02 1.72
C ALA A 912 -25.32 -16.83 1.02
N PRO A 913 -24.56 -15.91 0.40
CA PRO A 913 -25.15 -14.76 -0.29
C PRO A 913 -26.09 -15.15 -1.40
N ALA A 914 -25.77 -16.15 -2.21
CA ALA A 914 -26.53 -16.59 -3.36
C ALA A 914 -26.46 -18.11 -3.53
N VAL A 915 -27.39 -18.64 -4.34
CA VAL A 915 -27.40 -20.06 -4.71
C VAL A 915 -26.34 -20.39 -5.76
N GLY A 916 -25.78 -21.61 -5.71
CA GLY A 916 -24.73 -22.04 -6.63
C GLY A 916 -25.22 -22.53 -7.99
N MET A 917 -26.51 -22.92 -8.10
CA MET A 917 -27.07 -23.50 -9.32
C MET A 917 -27.89 -22.48 -10.11
N MET A 918 -27.61 -22.31 -11.39
CA MET A 918 -28.32 -21.39 -12.30
C MET A 918 -29.83 -21.69 -12.33
N LYS A 919 -30.22 -22.97 -12.39
CA LYS A 919 -31.62 -23.35 -12.41
C LYS A 919 -32.38 -22.85 -11.17
N LEU A 920 -31.80 -23.01 -9.99
CA LEU A 920 -32.39 -22.54 -8.75
C LEU A 920 -32.41 -21.01 -8.68
N HIS A 921 -31.38 -20.36 -9.18
CA HIS A 921 -31.34 -18.90 -9.30
C HIS A 921 -32.51 -18.39 -10.15
N LEU A 922 -32.70 -18.95 -11.35
CA LEU A 922 -33.79 -18.56 -12.26
C LEU A 922 -35.18 -18.80 -11.61
N GLN A 923 -35.38 -19.94 -10.97
CA GLN A 923 -36.60 -20.22 -10.24
C GLN A 923 -36.88 -19.18 -9.16
N GLN A 924 -35.91 -18.86 -8.32
CA GLN A 924 -36.04 -17.87 -7.27
C GLN A 924 -36.26 -16.45 -7.82
N GLN A 925 -35.62 -16.10 -8.94
CA GLN A 925 -35.78 -14.77 -9.56
C GLN A 925 -37.16 -14.62 -10.13
N THR A 926 -37.69 -15.66 -10.84
CA THR A 926 -39.05 -15.64 -11.37
C THR A 926 -40.07 -15.53 -10.23
N GLN A 927 -39.96 -16.35 -9.19
CA GLN A 927 -40.87 -16.30 -8.04
C GLN A 927 -40.84 -14.93 -7.35
N LEU A 928 -39.66 -14.35 -7.14
CA LEU A 928 -39.51 -13.01 -6.53
C LEU A 928 -40.29 -11.95 -7.31
N VAL A 929 -40.16 -11.95 -8.64
CA VAL A 929 -40.83 -10.99 -9.52
C VAL A 929 -42.33 -11.23 -9.53
N GLU A 930 -42.77 -12.48 -9.54
CA GLU A 930 -44.18 -12.84 -9.46
C GLU A 930 -44.82 -12.39 -8.15
N ASP A 931 -44.24 -12.75 -7.02
CA ASP A 931 -44.70 -12.36 -5.67
C ASP A 931 -44.79 -10.81 -5.52
N ALA A 932 -43.87 -10.08 -6.16
CA ALA A 932 -43.90 -8.62 -6.09
C ALA A 932 -45.04 -8.00 -6.93
N LEU A 933 -45.41 -8.63 -8.06
CA LEU A 933 -46.42 -8.12 -8.98
C LEU A 933 -47.84 -8.66 -8.68
N GLU A 934 -47.98 -9.71 -7.86
CA GLU A 934 -49.28 -10.16 -7.34
C GLU A 934 -49.89 -9.18 -6.34
#